data_8357a51f75c1bce5be7c867effd4dda6
#
_entry.id   8357a51f75c1bce5be7c867effd4dda6
#
_cell.length_a   1.000
_cell.length_b   1.000
_cell.length_c   1.000
_cell.angle_alpha   90.00
_cell.angle_beta   90.00
_cell.angle_gamma   90.00
#
_symmetry.space_group_name_H-M   'P 1'
#
loop_
_entity.id
_entity.type
_entity.pdbx_description
1 polymer ?
#
loop_
_entity_poly.entity_id
_entity_poly.type
_entity_poly.pdbx_seq_one_letter_code
_entity_poly.pdbx_strand_id
1 'polypeptide(L)'
;MRQQVDPSAHTIKSHGAALARNHARDWLVLLLLIVIDVVLFVINPFYRFVGRDMMEDLKYPLKENTVPIWAVPLYAVLLPMAVFLLFYMRRRDVYDLHHSVLGLLFAVLITGVLTDSIKNAVGRPRPDFFWRCFPDGVENYDKWGGVVCHGKQSDIKEGHKSFPSGHTSWSFAGLGFLSLYLSGKIKAFDHKGHVAKLCIVFLPLLLACLVGISRVDDYWHHWQDVFAGGLIGLVVATFCYMQFFPAPCSNHGWGPHAYFRAMEESRGNANTSRDSPVVQAMEEGVTNEEPRRNGVRRHQASFVPFSISAFLLSPSTASNLVHVQLQKKMPEIQLGMHTIRSHGTRVARIHMHDWLILLLLVIIDAVLNIIEPFHRFVGEGMMTDLRYPLKDNTIPFWAVPIIAILLPLAVFLVYYFIRKDVYDFHHAILGLLFSVLITAVITDAIKDGVGRPRPDFFWRCFPDGKGVFDPVTSNVQCTGDKGVIKEGHKSFPSGHTSWSFAGLVYLSWYLSGKIRVFDRRGHIAKLCLVFLPILVAAMIAVSRVDDYWHHWQDVFAGGLIGTTIASFCYLQFYPPPYDLDGWGPHAYFQMLAESRNGAQPPTVNNDIHHVQSAELQAVSLYIPPQHDADTRGNSWDSSPMLGASQNVRTN
;
A
#
# COMPACT_ATOMS: atom_id res chain seq x y z
N MET A 1 -18.26 20.83 30.32
CA MET A 1 -19.69 20.60 29.96
C MET A 1 -19.80 19.27 29.24
N ARG A 2 -20.42 18.26 29.89
CA ARG A 2 -20.80 17.01 29.22
C ARG A 2 -22.04 17.33 28.40
N GLN A 3 -21.93 17.49 27.09
CA GLN A 3 -23.09 17.46 26.21
C GLN A 3 -23.66 16.04 26.26
N GLN A 4 -24.79 15.88 26.91
CA GLN A 4 -25.66 14.71 26.80
C GLN A 4 -26.13 14.65 25.35
N VAL A 5 -25.53 13.76 24.56
CA VAL A 5 -26.05 13.35 23.26
C VAL A 5 -27.26 12.45 23.57
N ASP A 6 -28.41 12.78 23.03
CA ASP A 6 -29.62 11.96 23.16
C ASP A 6 -29.33 10.56 22.56
N PRO A 7 -29.33 9.48 23.38
CA PRO A 7 -28.96 8.15 22.91
C PRO A 7 -29.94 7.54 21.91
N SER A 8 -31.11 8.17 21.70
CA SER A 8 -32.18 7.66 20.83
C SER A 8 -32.09 8.10 19.36
N ALA A 9 -31.19 9.02 19.03
CA ALA A 9 -31.19 9.68 17.70
C ALA A 9 -30.72 8.78 16.54
N HIS A 10 -29.81 7.82 16.78
CA HIS A 10 -29.13 7.07 15.70
C HIS A 10 -29.18 5.55 15.87
N THR A 11 -30.42 5.01 15.98
CA THR A 11 -30.60 3.56 16.14
C THR A 11 -30.64 2.82 14.80
N ILE A 12 -30.51 1.48 14.84
CA ILE A 12 -30.66 0.60 13.64
C ILE A 12 -32.03 0.85 12.97
N LYS A 13 -33.10 1.06 13.75
CA LYS A 13 -34.45 1.29 13.22
C LYS A 13 -34.57 2.62 12.47
N SER A 14 -33.87 3.68 12.93
CA SER A 14 -33.95 5.01 12.33
C SER A 14 -33.00 5.22 11.13
N HIS A 15 -31.77 4.71 11.19
CA HIS A 15 -30.74 5.02 10.21
C HIS A 15 -30.09 3.78 9.55
N GLY A 16 -30.35 2.56 10.08
CA GLY A 16 -29.67 1.35 9.62
C GLY A 16 -29.85 1.05 8.13
N ALA A 17 -31.12 1.14 7.64
CA ALA A 17 -31.42 0.87 6.23
C ALA A 17 -30.82 1.92 5.27
N ALA A 18 -30.78 3.19 5.66
CA ALA A 18 -30.18 4.26 4.88
C ALA A 18 -28.66 4.09 4.81
N LEU A 19 -28.03 3.74 5.93
CA LEU A 19 -26.59 3.52 6.03
C LEU A 19 -26.14 2.30 5.20
N ALA A 20 -26.87 1.18 5.29
CA ALA A 20 -26.62 -0.01 4.48
C ALA A 20 -26.75 0.28 2.98
N ARG A 21 -27.74 1.07 2.57
CA ARG A 21 -27.94 1.48 1.17
C ARG A 21 -26.80 2.39 0.68
N ASN A 22 -26.31 3.30 1.51
CA ASN A 22 -25.18 4.16 1.17
C ASN A 22 -23.88 3.37 0.96
N HIS A 23 -23.73 2.25 1.65
CA HIS A 23 -22.59 1.33 1.54
C HIS A 23 -22.90 0.06 0.73
N ALA A 24 -23.96 0.05 -0.08
CA ALA A 24 -24.34 -1.13 -0.88
C ALA A 24 -23.21 -1.65 -1.79
N ARG A 25 -22.40 -0.73 -2.33
CA ARG A 25 -21.23 -1.09 -3.15
C ARG A 25 -20.14 -1.76 -2.33
N ASP A 26 -19.91 -1.33 -1.10
CA ASP A 26 -18.91 -1.93 -0.21
C ASP A 26 -19.34 -3.36 0.15
N TRP A 27 -20.63 -3.60 0.42
CA TRP A 27 -21.18 -4.94 0.65
C TRP A 27 -21.05 -5.85 -0.58
N LEU A 28 -21.25 -5.32 -1.78
CA LEU A 28 -21.01 -6.06 -3.05
C LEU A 28 -19.56 -6.46 -3.21
N VAL A 29 -18.62 -5.54 -2.89
CA VAL A 29 -17.18 -5.84 -2.96
C VAL A 29 -16.79 -6.89 -1.93
N LEU A 30 -17.36 -6.86 -0.72
CA LEU A 30 -17.15 -7.93 0.26
C LEU A 30 -17.60 -9.30 -0.28
N LEU A 31 -18.75 -9.37 -0.92
CA LEU A 31 -19.22 -10.60 -1.55
C LEU A 31 -18.27 -11.08 -2.65
N LEU A 32 -17.75 -10.16 -3.47
CA LEU A 32 -16.77 -10.47 -4.49
C LEU A 32 -15.46 -11.00 -3.88
N LEU A 33 -14.98 -10.39 -2.79
CA LEU A 33 -13.77 -10.86 -2.08
C LEU A 33 -13.97 -12.28 -1.53
N ILE A 34 -15.16 -12.61 -0.98
CA ILE A 34 -15.47 -13.97 -0.55
C ILE A 34 -15.39 -14.95 -1.71
N VAL A 35 -15.97 -14.59 -2.87
CA VAL A 35 -15.92 -15.47 -4.06
C VAL A 35 -14.47 -15.68 -4.52
N ILE A 36 -13.66 -14.63 -4.55
CA ILE A 36 -12.25 -14.70 -4.92
C ILE A 36 -11.49 -15.61 -3.94
N ASP A 37 -11.70 -15.45 -2.64
CA ASP A 37 -11.03 -16.23 -1.60
C ASP A 37 -11.37 -17.72 -1.70
N VAL A 38 -12.64 -18.06 -1.93
CA VAL A 38 -13.10 -19.43 -2.19
C VAL A 38 -12.42 -20.02 -3.45
N VAL A 39 -12.31 -19.25 -4.52
CA VAL A 39 -11.63 -19.68 -5.75
C VAL A 39 -10.14 -19.95 -5.47
N LEU A 40 -9.46 -19.06 -4.76
CA LEU A 40 -8.04 -19.22 -4.38
C LEU A 40 -7.81 -20.44 -3.49
N PHE A 41 -8.74 -20.75 -2.60
CA PHE A 41 -8.68 -21.95 -1.76
C PHE A 41 -8.73 -23.25 -2.59
N VAL A 42 -9.54 -23.27 -3.66
CA VAL A 42 -9.70 -24.44 -4.53
C VAL A 42 -8.50 -24.65 -5.47
N ILE A 43 -7.86 -23.57 -5.92
CA ILE A 43 -6.71 -23.62 -6.85
C ILE A 43 -5.56 -24.43 -6.25
N ASN A 44 -4.85 -25.18 -7.09
CA ASN A 44 -3.62 -25.86 -6.69
C ASN A 44 -2.50 -24.83 -6.56
N PRO A 45 -1.67 -24.91 -5.51
CA PRO A 45 -0.50 -24.05 -5.38
C PRO A 45 0.55 -24.42 -6.44
N PHE A 46 1.47 -23.52 -6.65
CA PHE A 46 2.71 -23.84 -7.35
C PHE A 46 3.45 -24.94 -6.60
N TYR A 47 3.81 -26.03 -7.28
CA TYR A 47 4.63 -27.09 -6.71
C TYR A 47 6.10 -26.73 -6.87
N ARG A 48 6.65 -26.09 -5.83
CA ARG A 48 8.04 -25.70 -5.80
C ARG A 48 8.94 -26.92 -5.81
N PHE A 49 10.05 -26.85 -6.55
CA PHE A 49 11.09 -27.86 -6.53
C PHE A 49 11.61 -28.09 -5.11
N VAL A 50 11.70 -29.36 -4.71
CA VAL A 50 12.26 -29.81 -3.44
C VAL A 50 13.31 -30.89 -3.78
N GLY A 51 14.57 -30.57 -3.54
CA GLY A 51 15.69 -31.48 -3.75
C GLY A 51 15.98 -32.34 -2.54
N ARG A 52 16.80 -33.40 -2.73
CA ARG A 52 17.21 -34.30 -1.63
C ARG A 52 17.86 -33.53 -0.48
N ASP A 53 18.77 -32.60 -0.79
CA ASP A 53 19.52 -31.86 0.22
C ASP A 53 18.64 -30.89 1.03
N MET A 54 17.47 -30.49 0.47
CA MET A 54 16.50 -29.63 1.14
C MET A 54 15.58 -30.40 2.10
N MET A 55 15.54 -31.73 2.00
CA MET A 55 14.65 -32.56 2.81
C MET A 55 15.01 -32.62 4.28
N GLU A 56 16.27 -32.38 4.64
CA GLU A 56 16.69 -32.42 6.06
C GLU A 56 15.94 -31.37 6.89
N ASP A 57 15.74 -30.18 6.34
CA ASP A 57 15.00 -29.08 6.99
C ASP A 57 13.47 -29.24 6.92
N LEU A 58 12.97 -30.32 6.29
CA LEU A 58 11.55 -30.61 6.07
C LEU A 58 11.08 -31.92 6.73
N LYS A 59 11.92 -32.54 7.58
CA LYS A 59 11.65 -33.81 8.29
C LYS A 59 11.05 -33.63 9.68
N TYR A 60 10.50 -32.45 9.98
CA TYR A 60 9.82 -32.24 11.27
C TYR A 60 8.59 -33.14 11.39
N PRO A 61 8.24 -33.59 12.60
CA PRO A 61 7.12 -34.51 12.78
C PRO A 61 5.79 -33.90 12.40
N LEU A 62 4.93 -34.71 11.76
CA LEU A 62 3.56 -34.31 11.45
C LEU A 62 2.76 -34.24 12.75
N LYS A 63 2.29 -33.06 13.11
CA LYS A 63 1.45 -32.77 14.27
C LYS A 63 0.06 -32.31 13.89
N GLU A 64 -0.91 -32.60 14.76
CA GLU A 64 -2.24 -31.99 14.66
C GLU A 64 -2.19 -30.50 14.95
N ASN A 65 -3.18 -29.77 14.43
CA ASN A 65 -3.28 -28.34 14.69
C ASN A 65 -3.72 -28.05 16.12
N THR A 66 -2.88 -27.38 16.91
CA THR A 66 -3.26 -26.85 18.24
C THR A 66 -4.45 -25.87 18.11
N VAL A 67 -4.46 -25.05 17.06
CA VAL A 67 -5.59 -24.19 16.73
C VAL A 67 -6.17 -24.65 15.38
N PRO A 68 -7.33 -25.36 15.39
CA PRO A 68 -7.95 -25.81 14.15
C PRO A 68 -8.48 -24.65 13.31
N ILE A 69 -8.55 -24.82 11.99
CA ILE A 69 -8.93 -23.75 11.05
C ILE A 69 -10.33 -23.18 11.32
N TRP A 70 -11.27 -24.01 11.77
CA TRP A 70 -12.63 -23.57 12.11
C TRP A 70 -12.68 -22.61 13.32
N ALA A 71 -11.67 -22.64 14.19
CA ALA A 71 -11.59 -21.74 15.34
C ALA A 71 -11.18 -20.30 14.93
N VAL A 72 -10.47 -20.14 13.80
CA VAL A 72 -10.00 -18.83 13.34
C VAL A 72 -11.14 -17.82 13.14
N PRO A 73 -12.23 -18.13 12.41
CA PRO A 73 -13.37 -17.20 12.31
C PRO A 73 -14.01 -16.87 13.65
N LEU A 74 -13.98 -17.77 14.63
CA LEU A 74 -14.58 -17.54 15.95
C LEU A 74 -13.87 -16.40 16.70
N TYR A 75 -12.56 -16.45 16.79
CA TYR A 75 -11.82 -15.42 17.55
C TYR A 75 -11.40 -14.22 16.70
N ALA A 76 -11.20 -14.37 15.37
CA ALA A 76 -10.79 -13.27 14.51
C ALA A 76 -11.98 -12.44 14.00
N VAL A 77 -13.20 -12.99 13.92
CA VAL A 77 -14.38 -12.31 13.40
C VAL A 77 -15.48 -12.22 14.46
N LEU A 78 -15.97 -13.36 14.99
CA LEU A 78 -17.13 -13.35 15.87
C LEU A 78 -16.86 -12.70 17.23
N LEU A 79 -15.68 -12.88 17.81
CA LEU A 79 -15.28 -12.22 19.05
C LEU A 79 -15.25 -10.68 18.90
N PRO A 80 -14.57 -10.09 17.90
CA PRO A 80 -14.68 -8.65 17.64
C PRO A 80 -16.12 -8.17 17.42
N MET A 81 -16.92 -8.90 16.63
CA MET A 81 -18.32 -8.55 16.38
C MET A 81 -19.14 -8.53 17.67
N ALA A 82 -18.92 -9.50 18.57
CA ALA A 82 -19.59 -9.52 19.88
C ALA A 82 -19.22 -8.29 20.73
N VAL A 83 -17.95 -7.87 20.69
CA VAL A 83 -17.49 -6.64 21.37
C VAL A 83 -18.15 -5.40 20.74
N PHE A 84 -18.24 -5.29 19.42
CA PHE A 84 -18.93 -4.16 18.76
C PHE A 84 -20.41 -4.11 19.12
N LEU A 85 -21.06 -5.26 19.16
CA LEU A 85 -22.46 -5.35 19.59
C LEU A 85 -22.66 -4.91 21.05
N LEU A 86 -21.74 -5.27 21.95
CA LEU A 86 -21.74 -4.82 23.34
C LEU A 86 -21.64 -3.29 23.45
N PHE A 87 -20.75 -2.67 22.67
CA PHE A 87 -20.67 -1.20 22.61
C PHE A 87 -21.93 -0.58 22.03
N TYR A 88 -22.53 -1.19 20.98
CA TYR A 88 -23.81 -0.75 20.43
C TYR A 88 -24.93 -0.84 21.46
N MET A 89 -25.03 -1.94 22.19
CA MET A 89 -26.07 -2.07 23.25
C MET A 89 -25.97 -0.97 24.30
N ARG A 90 -24.78 -0.49 24.61
CA ARG A 90 -24.56 0.59 25.57
C ARG A 90 -24.79 1.99 25.02
N ARG A 91 -24.36 2.24 23.76
CA ARG A 91 -24.35 3.58 23.15
C ARG A 91 -25.51 3.81 22.17
N ARG A 92 -26.11 2.74 21.63
CA ARG A 92 -27.15 2.78 20.60
C ARG A 92 -26.76 3.56 19.34
N ASP A 93 -25.45 3.60 19.00
CA ASP A 93 -24.90 4.29 17.85
C ASP A 93 -24.72 3.31 16.68
N VAL A 94 -25.60 3.39 15.66
CA VAL A 94 -25.57 2.52 14.50
C VAL A 94 -24.40 2.85 13.55
N TYR A 95 -23.93 4.10 13.52
CA TYR A 95 -22.76 4.45 12.72
C TYR A 95 -21.53 3.72 13.20
N ASP A 96 -21.34 3.64 14.51
CA ASP A 96 -20.23 2.93 15.11
C ASP A 96 -20.28 1.43 14.82
N LEU A 97 -21.44 0.79 15.03
CA LEU A 97 -21.62 -0.64 14.76
C LEU A 97 -21.41 -0.96 13.28
N HIS A 98 -22.01 -0.20 12.37
CA HIS A 98 -21.92 -0.47 10.93
C HIS A 98 -20.49 -0.37 10.41
N HIS A 99 -19.79 0.70 10.77
CA HIS A 99 -18.41 0.92 10.28
C HIS A 99 -17.40 -0.01 10.93
N SER A 100 -17.59 -0.41 12.19
CA SER A 100 -16.73 -1.40 12.83
C SER A 100 -16.89 -2.80 12.20
N VAL A 101 -18.13 -3.23 11.93
CA VAL A 101 -18.39 -4.51 11.24
C VAL A 101 -17.84 -4.48 9.81
N LEU A 102 -18.14 -3.43 9.06
CA LEU A 102 -17.68 -3.29 7.68
C LEU A 102 -16.15 -3.26 7.60
N GLY A 103 -15.50 -2.49 8.47
CA GLY A 103 -14.03 -2.39 8.53
C GLY A 103 -13.36 -3.70 8.91
N LEU A 104 -13.90 -4.44 9.88
CA LEU A 104 -13.41 -5.76 10.28
C LEU A 104 -13.49 -6.76 9.12
N LEU A 105 -14.65 -6.85 8.46
CA LEU A 105 -14.87 -7.79 7.35
C LEU A 105 -13.92 -7.50 6.19
N PHE A 106 -13.71 -6.24 5.85
CA PHE A 106 -12.72 -5.86 4.85
C PHE A 106 -11.30 -6.22 5.28
N ALA A 107 -10.94 -5.97 6.55
CA ALA A 107 -9.61 -6.31 7.05
C ALA A 107 -9.32 -7.80 6.90
N VAL A 108 -10.25 -8.66 7.29
CA VAL A 108 -10.08 -10.11 7.22
C VAL A 108 -10.09 -10.62 5.79
N LEU A 109 -11.05 -10.19 4.94
CA LEU A 109 -11.20 -10.69 3.57
C LEU A 109 -10.09 -10.19 2.63
N ILE A 110 -9.68 -8.92 2.72
CA ILE A 110 -8.52 -8.44 1.95
C ILE A 110 -7.26 -9.21 2.35
N THR A 111 -7.08 -9.45 3.65
CA THR A 111 -5.95 -10.24 4.16
C THR A 111 -6.01 -11.68 3.66
N GLY A 112 -7.20 -12.31 3.63
CA GLY A 112 -7.43 -13.64 3.08
C GLY A 112 -6.98 -13.73 1.63
N VAL A 113 -7.53 -12.88 0.77
CA VAL A 113 -7.19 -12.83 -0.66
C VAL A 113 -5.70 -12.60 -0.89
N LEU A 114 -5.07 -11.66 -0.17
CA LEU A 114 -3.62 -11.41 -0.27
C LEU A 114 -2.82 -12.64 0.15
N THR A 115 -3.15 -13.22 1.31
CA THR A 115 -2.47 -14.39 1.87
C THR A 115 -2.56 -15.60 0.94
N ASP A 116 -3.76 -15.94 0.46
CA ASP A 116 -3.97 -17.13 -0.37
C ASP A 116 -3.46 -16.94 -1.80
N SER A 117 -3.49 -15.72 -2.35
CA SER A 117 -2.83 -15.41 -3.61
C SER A 117 -1.32 -15.66 -3.53
N ILE A 118 -0.66 -15.12 -2.50
CA ILE A 118 0.79 -15.29 -2.29
C ILE A 118 1.10 -16.77 -2.00
N LYS A 119 0.29 -17.43 -1.17
CA LYS A 119 0.45 -18.83 -0.78
C LYS A 119 0.43 -19.75 -2.00
N ASN A 120 -0.57 -19.59 -2.87
CA ASN A 120 -0.69 -20.40 -4.09
C ASN A 120 0.44 -20.15 -5.09
N ALA A 121 0.94 -18.91 -5.14
CA ALA A 121 2.01 -18.54 -6.05
C ALA A 121 3.40 -18.99 -5.54
N VAL A 122 3.68 -18.87 -4.24
CA VAL A 122 5.00 -19.21 -3.67
C VAL A 122 5.24 -20.71 -3.59
N GLY A 123 4.23 -21.48 -3.24
CA GLY A 123 4.34 -22.94 -3.16
C GLY A 123 5.41 -23.45 -2.18
N ARG A 124 5.72 -22.68 -1.09
CA ARG A 124 6.77 -23.05 -0.13
C ARG A 124 6.40 -24.34 0.61
N PRO A 125 7.32 -25.35 0.68
CA PRO A 125 7.09 -26.55 1.48
C PRO A 125 7.03 -26.21 2.98
N ARG A 126 6.20 -26.96 3.72
CA ARG A 126 6.09 -26.87 5.16
C ARG A 126 7.24 -27.59 5.84
N PRO A 127 7.54 -27.28 7.12
CA PRO A 127 8.55 -28.04 7.89
C PRO A 127 8.28 -29.54 7.96
N ASP A 128 7.01 -29.96 7.95
CA ASP A 128 6.56 -31.36 8.01
C ASP A 128 6.35 -32.02 6.62
N PHE A 129 6.87 -31.39 5.55
CA PHE A 129 6.60 -31.79 4.16
C PHE A 129 7.06 -33.22 3.84
N PHE A 130 8.16 -33.68 4.43
CA PHE A 130 8.67 -35.03 4.24
C PHE A 130 7.59 -36.10 4.45
N TRP A 131 6.89 -36.03 5.60
CA TRP A 131 5.88 -37.01 5.99
C TRP A 131 4.58 -36.89 5.18
N ARG A 132 4.31 -35.73 4.60
CA ARG A 132 3.20 -35.53 3.66
C ARG A 132 3.50 -36.14 2.29
N CYS A 133 4.77 -36.08 1.88
CA CYS A 133 5.26 -36.60 0.62
C CYS A 133 5.52 -38.12 0.67
N PHE A 134 6.11 -38.58 1.77
CA PHE A 134 6.54 -39.96 2.02
C PHE A 134 5.97 -40.49 3.34
N PRO A 135 4.68 -40.90 3.38
CA PRO A 135 4.05 -41.37 4.62
C PRO A 135 4.69 -42.65 5.20
N ASP A 136 5.34 -43.45 4.36
CA ASP A 136 6.07 -44.67 4.71
C ASP A 136 7.57 -44.45 5.05
N GLY A 137 8.03 -43.19 4.91
CA GLY A 137 9.43 -42.84 5.13
C GLY A 137 10.39 -43.22 3.97
N VAL A 138 9.88 -43.75 2.86
CA VAL A 138 10.69 -44.16 1.70
C VAL A 138 10.82 -43.03 0.72
N GLU A 139 12.04 -42.47 0.60
CA GLU A 139 12.33 -41.36 -0.29
C GLU A 139 12.40 -41.78 -1.76
N ASN A 140 11.76 -41.02 -2.64
CA ASN A 140 11.81 -41.22 -4.09
C ASN A 140 12.11 -39.89 -4.80
N TYR A 141 13.10 -39.91 -5.72
CA TYR A 141 13.55 -38.73 -6.45
C TYR A 141 13.64 -39.01 -7.94
N ASP A 142 13.36 -38.02 -8.75
CA ASP A 142 13.53 -38.09 -10.19
C ASP A 142 15.03 -37.97 -10.60
N LYS A 143 15.27 -38.07 -11.91
CA LYS A 143 16.62 -37.96 -12.48
C LYS A 143 17.29 -36.58 -12.26
N TRP A 144 16.52 -35.56 -11.92
CA TRP A 144 16.98 -34.21 -11.65
C TRP A 144 17.17 -33.95 -10.15
N GLY A 145 16.96 -34.96 -9.31
CA GLY A 145 17.02 -34.86 -7.86
C GLY A 145 15.76 -34.21 -7.24
N GLY A 146 14.72 -34.01 -8.02
CA GLY A 146 13.43 -33.50 -7.56
C GLY A 146 12.61 -34.59 -6.87
N VAL A 147 11.88 -34.22 -5.82
CA VAL A 147 11.05 -35.15 -5.05
C VAL A 147 9.89 -35.70 -5.90
N VAL A 148 9.64 -37.01 -5.80
CA VAL A 148 8.50 -37.70 -6.38
C VAL A 148 7.63 -38.25 -5.27
N CYS A 149 6.63 -37.47 -4.85
CA CYS A 149 5.75 -37.80 -3.76
C CYS A 149 4.76 -38.91 -4.11
N HIS A 150 4.49 -39.82 -3.15
CA HIS A 150 3.47 -40.88 -3.26
C HIS A 150 2.42 -40.81 -2.14
N GLY A 151 2.45 -39.76 -1.31
CA GLY A 151 1.42 -39.49 -0.31
C GLY A 151 0.07 -39.08 -0.92
N LYS A 152 -0.92 -38.79 -0.08
CA LYS A 152 -2.23 -38.31 -0.52
C LYS A 152 -2.10 -36.93 -1.18
N GLN A 153 -2.75 -36.74 -2.32
CA GLN A 153 -2.70 -35.46 -3.08
C GLN A 153 -3.17 -34.25 -2.27
N SER A 154 -4.17 -34.44 -1.38
CA SER A 154 -4.63 -33.40 -0.45
C SER A 154 -3.51 -32.95 0.49
N ASP A 155 -2.74 -33.90 1.02
CA ASP A 155 -1.70 -33.64 2.03
C ASP A 155 -0.45 -33.04 1.36
N ILE A 156 -0.12 -33.50 0.15
CA ILE A 156 0.93 -32.92 -0.69
C ILE A 156 0.58 -31.48 -1.08
N LYS A 157 -0.67 -31.24 -1.55
CA LYS A 157 -1.18 -29.90 -1.86
C LYS A 157 -1.06 -28.95 -0.67
N GLU A 158 -1.51 -29.39 0.50
CA GLU A 158 -1.44 -28.61 1.73
C GLU A 158 0.02 -28.43 2.20
N GLY A 159 0.88 -29.42 1.94
CA GLY A 159 2.31 -29.36 2.18
C GLY A 159 3.05 -28.24 1.45
N HIS A 160 2.56 -27.81 0.29
CA HIS A 160 3.12 -26.69 -0.48
C HIS A 160 2.52 -25.32 -0.12
N LYS A 161 1.68 -25.23 0.92
CA LYS A 161 1.00 -23.98 1.33
C LYS A 161 1.57 -23.41 2.64
N SER A 162 2.92 -23.30 2.77
CA SER A 162 3.54 -22.78 3.98
C SER A 162 3.53 -21.26 4.07
N PHE A 163 3.98 -20.53 3.04
CA PHE A 163 4.20 -19.08 3.09
C PHE A 163 3.11 -18.28 2.36
N PRO A 164 2.55 -17.24 2.97
CA PRO A 164 2.63 -16.87 4.40
C PRO A 164 1.60 -17.65 5.24
N SER A 165 1.71 -17.57 6.59
CA SER A 165 0.79 -18.25 7.49
C SER A 165 -0.60 -17.63 7.49
N GLY A 166 -1.63 -18.40 7.07
CA GLY A 166 -3.02 -17.97 7.04
C GLY A 166 -3.65 -17.76 8.42
N HIS A 167 -3.41 -18.69 9.34
CA HIS A 167 -3.87 -18.55 10.74
C HIS A 167 -3.36 -17.25 11.35
N THR A 168 -2.10 -16.93 11.15
CA THR A 168 -1.49 -15.72 11.71
C THR A 168 -2.02 -14.46 11.04
N SER A 169 -2.11 -14.45 9.71
CA SER A 169 -2.57 -13.26 8.98
C SER A 169 -4.02 -12.90 9.32
N TRP A 170 -4.92 -13.87 9.39
CA TRP A 170 -6.30 -13.65 9.79
C TRP A 170 -6.41 -13.22 11.26
N SER A 171 -5.61 -13.82 12.15
CA SER A 171 -5.58 -13.43 13.57
C SER A 171 -5.17 -11.98 13.75
N PHE A 172 -4.09 -11.55 13.10
CA PHE A 172 -3.64 -10.15 13.18
C PHE A 172 -4.57 -9.19 12.45
N ALA A 173 -5.27 -9.62 11.39
CA ALA A 173 -6.28 -8.80 10.74
C ALA A 173 -7.48 -8.52 11.65
N GLY A 174 -8.07 -9.57 12.22
CA GLY A 174 -9.27 -9.43 13.07
C GLY A 174 -8.97 -8.85 14.45
N LEU A 175 -8.01 -9.44 15.15
CA LEU A 175 -7.65 -9.02 16.51
C LEU A 175 -6.85 -7.72 16.53
N GLY A 176 -6.07 -7.42 15.48
CA GLY A 176 -5.42 -6.13 15.29
C GLY A 176 -6.44 -5.01 15.08
N PHE A 177 -7.47 -5.24 14.27
CA PHE A 177 -8.58 -4.30 14.11
C PHE A 177 -9.32 -4.08 15.44
N LEU A 178 -9.60 -5.16 16.20
CA LEU A 178 -10.21 -5.08 17.53
C LEU A 178 -9.35 -4.27 18.51
N SER A 179 -8.03 -4.48 18.50
CA SER A 179 -7.09 -3.74 19.34
C SER A 179 -7.14 -2.23 19.06
N LEU A 180 -7.11 -1.83 17.80
CA LEU A 180 -7.25 -0.43 17.37
C LEU A 180 -8.60 0.15 17.78
N TYR A 181 -9.69 -0.60 17.59
CA TYR A 181 -11.04 -0.19 17.99
C TYR A 181 -11.12 0.03 19.50
N LEU A 182 -10.69 -0.93 20.32
CA LEU A 182 -10.65 -0.81 21.77
C LEU A 182 -9.81 0.40 22.21
N SER A 183 -8.65 0.59 21.60
CA SER A 183 -7.75 1.71 21.88
C SER A 183 -8.47 3.07 21.75
N GLY A 184 -9.24 3.26 20.68
CA GLY A 184 -10.07 4.45 20.48
C GLY A 184 -11.20 4.56 21.51
N LYS A 185 -11.94 3.46 21.78
CA LYS A 185 -13.10 3.44 22.67
C LYS A 185 -12.76 3.75 24.13
N ILE A 186 -11.69 3.16 24.64
CA ILE A 186 -11.24 3.37 26.02
C ILE A 186 -10.33 4.60 26.17
N LYS A 187 -10.03 5.29 25.05
CA LYS A 187 -9.08 6.41 25.02
C LYS A 187 -7.75 6.00 25.66
N ALA A 188 -7.10 4.98 25.11
CA ALA A 188 -5.87 4.41 25.68
C ALA A 188 -4.75 5.44 25.79
N PHE A 189 -4.69 6.42 24.88
CA PHE A 189 -3.68 7.47 24.78
C PHE A 189 -4.17 8.84 25.34
N ASP A 190 -4.98 8.84 26.41
CA ASP A 190 -5.53 10.06 27.00
C ASP A 190 -4.55 10.78 27.96
N HIS A 191 -3.30 10.33 28.02
CA HIS A 191 -2.21 10.88 28.88
C HIS A 191 -2.53 10.92 30.39
N LYS A 192 -3.57 10.18 30.85
CA LYS A 192 -3.96 10.12 32.27
C LYS A 192 -3.19 9.06 33.08
N GLY A 193 -2.24 8.38 32.46
CA GLY A 193 -1.37 7.40 33.14
C GLY A 193 -2.02 6.06 33.54
N HIS A 194 -3.18 5.72 32.96
CA HIS A 194 -3.86 4.45 33.26
C HIS A 194 -3.30 3.30 32.42
N VAL A 195 -2.19 2.71 32.85
CA VAL A 195 -1.49 1.61 32.16
C VAL A 195 -2.40 0.38 31.93
N ALA A 196 -3.37 0.14 32.83
CA ALA A 196 -4.34 -0.96 32.66
C ALA A 196 -5.10 -0.92 31.32
N LYS A 197 -5.30 0.27 30.72
CA LYS A 197 -5.89 0.41 29.39
C LYS A 197 -5.04 -0.25 28.31
N LEU A 198 -3.72 -0.15 28.41
CA LEU A 198 -2.79 -0.78 27.47
C LEU A 198 -2.89 -2.31 27.54
N CYS A 199 -3.08 -2.88 28.71
CA CYS A 199 -3.30 -4.33 28.85
C CYS A 199 -4.52 -4.78 28.05
N ILE A 200 -5.63 -4.05 28.10
CA ILE A 200 -6.85 -4.34 27.32
C ILE A 200 -6.59 -4.24 25.82
N VAL A 201 -5.79 -3.26 25.37
CA VAL A 201 -5.45 -3.06 23.97
C VAL A 201 -4.52 -4.14 23.45
N PHE A 202 -3.52 -4.55 24.27
CA PHE A 202 -2.54 -5.56 23.86
C PHE A 202 -3.06 -6.99 23.96
N LEU A 203 -4.12 -7.26 24.74
CA LEU A 203 -4.67 -8.60 24.91
C LEU A 203 -5.08 -9.28 23.58
N PRO A 204 -5.81 -8.63 22.65
CA PRO A 204 -6.09 -9.22 21.34
C PRO A 204 -4.82 -9.50 20.53
N LEU A 205 -3.83 -8.60 20.56
CA LEU A 205 -2.56 -8.81 19.87
C LEU A 205 -1.76 -9.96 20.47
N LEU A 206 -1.78 -10.11 21.81
CA LEU A 206 -1.17 -11.25 22.47
C LEU A 206 -1.81 -12.57 22.01
N LEU A 207 -3.14 -12.62 21.92
CA LEU A 207 -3.84 -13.80 21.41
C LEU A 207 -3.42 -14.11 19.96
N ALA A 208 -3.31 -13.10 19.10
CA ALA A 208 -2.82 -13.28 17.73
C ALA A 208 -1.38 -13.80 17.68
N CYS A 209 -0.50 -13.32 18.57
CA CYS A 209 0.88 -13.81 18.70
C CYS A 209 0.91 -15.29 19.15
N LEU A 210 0.09 -15.66 20.14
CA LEU A 210 0.02 -17.05 20.63
C LEU A 210 -0.47 -18.01 19.53
N VAL A 211 -1.43 -17.59 18.71
CA VAL A 211 -1.83 -18.35 17.51
C VAL A 211 -0.66 -18.45 16.54
N GLY A 212 0.11 -17.39 16.32
CA GLY A 212 1.30 -17.43 15.47
C GLY A 212 2.35 -18.42 16.00
N ILE A 213 2.65 -18.40 17.30
CA ILE A 213 3.60 -19.31 17.95
C ILE A 213 3.14 -20.76 17.77
N SER A 214 1.85 -21.06 17.99
CA SER A 214 1.34 -22.43 17.83
C SER A 214 1.59 -22.99 16.41
N ARG A 215 1.67 -22.13 15.37
CA ARG A 215 1.94 -22.60 13.99
C ARG A 215 3.38 -23.07 13.82
N VAL A 216 4.31 -22.47 14.55
CA VAL A 216 5.72 -22.90 14.58
C VAL A 216 5.87 -24.17 15.40
N ASP A 217 5.23 -24.23 16.58
CA ASP A 217 5.29 -25.36 17.50
C ASP A 217 4.65 -26.64 16.93
N ASP A 218 3.63 -26.46 16.09
CA ASP A 218 2.99 -27.56 15.35
C ASP A 218 3.79 -28.01 14.12
N TYR A 219 4.88 -27.32 13.75
CA TYR A 219 5.68 -27.53 12.53
C TYR A 219 4.90 -27.33 11.22
N TRP A 220 3.79 -26.60 11.25
CA TRP A 220 3.01 -26.28 10.06
C TRP A 220 3.60 -25.13 9.27
N HIS A 221 4.35 -24.25 9.91
CA HIS A 221 4.94 -23.05 9.33
C HIS A 221 6.34 -22.78 9.88
N HIS A 222 7.21 -22.24 9.03
CA HIS A 222 8.46 -21.66 9.49
C HIS A 222 8.16 -20.31 10.18
N TRP A 223 9.04 -19.85 11.07
CA TRP A 223 8.86 -18.58 11.77
C TRP A 223 8.71 -17.38 10.82
N GLN A 224 9.39 -17.41 9.63
CA GLN A 224 9.27 -16.36 8.60
C GLN A 224 7.84 -16.28 8.04
N ASP A 225 7.16 -17.41 7.85
CA ASP A 225 5.80 -17.49 7.34
C ASP A 225 4.82 -16.84 8.31
N VAL A 226 5.05 -17.06 9.60
CA VAL A 226 4.28 -16.49 10.71
C VAL A 226 4.49 -14.98 10.80
N PHE A 227 5.75 -14.54 10.76
CA PHE A 227 6.09 -13.12 10.79
C PHE A 227 5.47 -12.37 9.60
N ALA A 228 5.64 -12.89 8.39
CA ALA A 228 5.06 -12.30 7.17
C ALA A 228 3.53 -12.25 7.24
N GLY A 229 2.88 -13.33 7.70
CA GLY A 229 1.44 -13.37 7.89
C GLY A 229 0.96 -12.32 8.90
N GLY A 230 1.62 -12.22 10.05
CA GLY A 230 1.29 -11.22 11.07
C GLY A 230 1.43 -9.78 10.56
N LEU A 231 2.49 -9.50 9.82
CA LEU A 231 2.73 -8.17 9.22
C LEU A 231 1.64 -7.81 8.20
N ILE A 232 1.30 -8.74 7.29
CA ILE A 232 0.21 -8.53 6.30
C ILE A 232 -1.10 -8.23 7.03
N GLY A 233 -1.49 -9.06 8.01
CA GLY A 233 -2.74 -8.89 8.74
C GLY A 233 -2.81 -7.56 9.49
N LEU A 234 -1.75 -7.18 10.21
CA LEU A 234 -1.70 -5.94 10.99
C LEU A 234 -1.72 -4.69 10.11
N VAL A 235 -0.98 -4.69 9.01
CA VAL A 235 -0.96 -3.57 8.04
C VAL A 235 -2.34 -3.36 7.45
N VAL A 236 -2.97 -4.43 6.93
CA VAL A 236 -4.32 -4.34 6.33
C VAL A 236 -5.36 -3.91 7.37
N ALA A 237 -5.31 -4.45 8.60
CA ALA A 237 -6.19 -4.04 9.70
C ALA A 237 -6.06 -2.55 10.00
N THR A 238 -4.83 -2.03 10.03
CA THR A 238 -4.57 -0.61 10.30
C THR A 238 -5.14 0.28 9.19
N PHE A 239 -4.93 -0.07 7.92
CA PHE A 239 -5.51 0.68 6.80
C PHE A 239 -7.03 0.66 6.83
N CYS A 240 -7.66 -0.51 7.06
CA CYS A 240 -9.10 -0.62 7.14
C CYS A 240 -9.68 0.16 8.33
N TYR A 241 -9.00 0.15 9.48
CA TYR A 241 -9.41 0.93 10.64
C TYR A 241 -9.36 2.43 10.35
N MET A 242 -8.22 2.94 9.84
CA MET A 242 -8.03 4.36 9.56
C MET A 242 -8.99 4.91 8.50
N GLN A 243 -9.57 4.06 7.67
CA GLN A 243 -10.58 4.45 6.68
C GLN A 243 -11.91 4.87 7.34
N PHE A 244 -12.28 4.22 8.43
CA PHE A 244 -13.55 4.47 9.12
C PHE A 244 -13.41 5.30 10.39
N PHE A 245 -12.29 5.17 11.08
CA PHE A 245 -12.03 5.78 12.37
C PHE A 245 -10.83 6.71 12.33
N PRO A 246 -10.85 7.81 13.07
CA PRO A 246 -9.65 8.61 13.31
C PRO A 246 -8.59 7.80 14.08
N ALA A 247 -7.34 8.25 14.01
CA ALA A 247 -6.28 7.65 14.79
C ALA A 247 -6.66 7.55 16.29
N PRO A 248 -6.38 6.43 16.97
CA PRO A 248 -6.78 6.22 18.37
C PRO A 248 -6.24 7.29 19.33
N CYS A 249 -5.11 7.92 19.00
CA CYS A 249 -4.52 9.03 19.76
C CYS A 249 -5.22 10.39 19.54
N SER A 250 -6.12 10.51 18.55
CA SER A 250 -6.83 11.77 18.29
C SER A 250 -7.97 11.99 19.27
N ASN A 251 -8.37 13.26 19.47
CA ASN A 251 -9.51 13.62 20.31
C ASN A 251 -10.84 12.98 19.86
N HIS A 252 -10.96 12.66 18.58
CA HIS A 252 -12.11 12.04 17.94
C HIS A 252 -11.96 10.51 17.74
N GLY A 253 -10.87 9.89 18.20
CA GLY A 253 -10.60 8.46 18.02
C GLY A 253 -11.65 7.49 18.59
N TRP A 254 -12.58 7.98 19.43
CA TRP A 254 -13.62 7.17 20.06
C TRP A 254 -14.82 6.84 19.16
N GLY A 255 -15.00 7.48 18.01
CA GLY A 255 -16.12 7.28 17.10
C GLY A 255 -15.71 7.31 15.63
N PRO A 256 -16.55 6.80 14.70
CA PRO A 256 -16.25 6.81 13.28
C PRO A 256 -16.38 8.21 12.67
N HIS A 257 -15.64 8.47 11.60
CA HIS A 257 -15.72 9.73 10.85
C HIS A 257 -17.16 10.09 10.42
N ALA A 258 -17.97 9.08 10.06
CA ALA A 258 -19.35 9.28 9.64
C ALA A 258 -20.25 9.84 10.75
N TYR A 259 -20.00 9.45 12.00
CA TYR A 259 -20.73 9.98 13.15
C TYR A 259 -20.49 11.48 13.32
N PHE A 260 -19.25 11.92 13.25
CA PHE A 260 -18.90 13.35 13.41
C PHE A 260 -19.45 14.20 12.28
N ARG A 261 -19.45 13.69 11.03
CA ARG A 261 -20.08 14.39 9.90
C ARG A 261 -21.58 14.53 10.05
N ALA A 262 -22.28 13.48 10.47
CA ALA A 262 -23.72 13.54 10.70
C ALA A 262 -24.09 14.59 11.78
N MET A 263 -23.24 14.73 12.81
CA MET A 263 -23.42 15.77 13.82
C MET A 263 -23.18 17.19 13.27
N GLU A 264 -22.18 17.39 12.40
CA GLU A 264 -21.91 18.69 11.78
C GLU A 264 -23.05 19.11 10.83
N GLU A 265 -23.56 18.18 10.03
CA GLU A 265 -24.69 18.39 9.13
C GLU A 265 -25.98 18.77 9.92
N SER A 266 -26.21 18.12 11.06
CA SER A 266 -27.34 18.45 11.93
C SER A 266 -27.22 19.84 12.54
N ARG A 267 -26.02 20.29 12.92
CA ARG A 267 -25.78 21.64 13.44
C ARG A 267 -25.91 22.72 12.37
N GLY A 268 -25.41 22.43 11.14
CA GLY A 268 -25.54 23.34 10.00
C GLY A 268 -27.00 23.63 9.65
N ASN A 269 -27.84 22.59 9.60
CA ASN A 269 -29.27 22.72 9.33
C ASN A 269 -30.03 23.48 10.44
N ALA A 270 -29.64 23.32 11.71
CA ALA A 270 -30.24 24.03 12.84
C ALA A 270 -29.93 25.54 12.80
N ASN A 271 -28.74 25.93 12.33
CA ASN A 271 -28.38 27.34 12.18
C ASN A 271 -29.08 27.99 10.97
N THR A 272 -29.20 27.25 9.86
CA THR A 272 -29.88 27.76 8.64
C THR A 272 -31.39 27.92 8.90
N SER A 273 -31.99 27.14 9.81
CA SER A 273 -33.41 27.28 10.21
C SER A 273 -33.62 28.47 11.14
N ARG A 274 -32.58 28.97 11.83
CA ARG A 274 -32.68 30.20 12.67
C ARG A 274 -32.49 31.47 11.88
N ASP A 275 -31.81 31.40 10.74
CA ASP A 275 -31.56 32.57 9.85
C ASP A 275 -32.57 32.68 8.70
N SER A 276 -33.60 31.88 8.66
CA SER A 276 -34.70 32.02 7.68
C SER A 276 -35.55 33.25 8.03
N PRO A 277 -35.75 34.20 7.11
CA PRO A 277 -36.54 35.42 7.35
C PRO A 277 -38.00 35.18 7.67
N VAL A 278 -38.50 33.94 7.65
CA VAL A 278 -39.87 33.55 8.01
C VAL A 278 -40.13 33.59 9.53
N VAL A 279 -39.10 33.53 10.38
CA VAL A 279 -39.27 33.58 11.84
C VAL A 279 -39.33 35.04 12.35
N GLN A 280 -38.81 36.02 11.64
CA GLN A 280 -38.95 37.45 11.97
C GLN A 280 -40.28 38.06 11.53
N ALA A 281 -41.02 37.39 10.62
CA ALA A 281 -42.36 37.87 10.17
C ALA A 281 -43.52 37.38 11.00
N MET A 282 -43.31 36.57 12.06
CA MET A 282 -44.38 36.06 12.94
C MET A 282 -44.55 36.86 14.22
N GLU A 283 -43.81 37.97 14.42
CA GLU A 283 -44.05 38.88 15.57
C GLU A 283 -44.82 40.17 15.19
N GLU A 284 -45.14 40.38 13.90
CA GLU A 284 -46.01 41.50 13.50
C GLU A 284 -47.17 41.02 12.60
N GLY A 285 -48.39 40.97 13.15
CA GLY A 285 -49.63 41.15 12.39
C GLY A 285 -50.43 39.90 12.04
N VAL A 286 -51.41 39.63 12.88
CA VAL A 286 -52.62 38.88 12.62
C VAL A 286 -53.40 39.49 11.45
N THR A 287 -53.76 38.69 10.40
CA THR A 287 -55.10 38.64 9.76
C THR A 287 -55.17 37.56 8.67
N ASN A 288 -56.17 36.72 8.80
CA ASN A 288 -56.95 35.86 7.92
C ASN A 288 -56.62 35.77 6.42
N GLU A 289 -56.50 34.52 5.90
CA GLU A 289 -57.44 33.91 4.93
C GLU A 289 -56.92 32.49 4.50
N GLU A 290 -57.86 31.54 4.53
CA GLU A 290 -57.79 30.15 4.02
C GLU A 290 -58.24 30.09 2.54
N PRO A 291 -58.32 28.88 1.93
CA PRO A 291 -57.26 27.95 1.44
C PRO A 291 -57.40 27.61 -0.07
N ARG A 292 -56.40 27.03 -0.69
CA ARG A 292 -56.62 26.24 -1.94
C ARG A 292 -55.70 25.00 -2.02
N ARG A 293 -56.37 23.85 -2.04
CA ARG A 293 -55.83 22.52 -2.42
C ARG A 293 -55.31 22.52 -3.83
N ASN A 294 -54.21 21.79 -4.07
CA ASN A 294 -54.01 20.86 -5.21
C ASN A 294 -52.64 20.18 -5.06
N GLY A 295 -52.62 18.87 -4.98
CA GLY A 295 -52.35 17.96 -6.08
C GLY A 295 -51.05 17.18 -5.82
N VAL A 296 -51.19 16.02 -5.10
CA VAL A 296 -50.12 15.02 -4.94
C VAL A 296 -49.84 14.33 -6.28
N ARG A 297 -48.64 14.43 -6.82
CA ARG A 297 -48.11 13.50 -7.85
C ARG A 297 -47.09 12.56 -7.24
N ARG A 298 -47.50 11.31 -7.06
CA ARG A 298 -46.64 10.14 -6.84
C ARG A 298 -45.84 9.89 -8.13
N HIS A 299 -44.50 9.91 -8.06
CA HIS A 299 -43.67 9.25 -9.07
C HIS A 299 -43.31 7.86 -8.60
N GLN A 300 -43.83 6.86 -9.31
CA GLN A 300 -43.42 5.47 -9.26
C GLN A 300 -41.98 5.34 -9.76
N ALA A 301 -41.13 4.69 -8.99
CA ALA A 301 -39.81 4.27 -9.41
C ALA A 301 -39.90 2.90 -10.09
N SER A 302 -39.63 2.85 -11.40
CA SER A 302 -39.50 1.61 -12.15
C SER A 302 -38.14 0.96 -11.87
N PHE A 303 -38.20 -0.30 -11.50
CA PHE A 303 -37.07 -1.21 -11.37
C PHE A 303 -36.50 -1.54 -12.77
N VAL A 304 -35.17 -1.37 -12.95
CA VAL A 304 -34.42 -1.88 -14.10
C VAL A 304 -33.42 -2.90 -13.57
N PRO A 305 -33.40 -4.13 -14.11
CA PRO A 305 -32.48 -5.17 -13.67
C PRO A 305 -31.05 -4.88 -14.13
N PHE A 306 -30.11 -5.11 -13.22
CA PHE A 306 -28.69 -4.81 -13.36
C PHE A 306 -27.96 -5.98 -14.05
N SER A 307 -27.36 -5.75 -15.21
CA SER A 307 -26.51 -6.71 -15.91
C SER A 307 -25.03 -6.48 -15.59
N ILE A 308 -24.30 -7.56 -15.31
CA ILE A 308 -22.86 -7.60 -14.92
C ILE A 308 -21.93 -6.98 -15.99
N SER A 309 -22.39 -6.88 -17.25
CA SER A 309 -21.66 -6.22 -18.33
C SER A 309 -21.54 -4.69 -18.21
N ALA A 310 -22.23 -4.04 -17.27
CA ALA A 310 -22.12 -2.60 -17.02
C ALA A 310 -20.90 -2.20 -16.15
N PHE A 311 -20.13 -3.18 -15.67
CA PHE A 311 -18.86 -2.90 -14.98
C PHE A 311 -17.70 -2.59 -15.92
N LEU A 312 -17.86 -2.94 -17.20
CA LEU A 312 -16.97 -2.57 -18.31
C LEU A 312 -17.68 -1.54 -19.19
N LEU A 313 -17.63 -0.28 -18.75
CA LEU A 313 -17.75 0.91 -19.59
C LEU A 313 -18.98 1.02 -20.51
N SER A 314 -20.05 1.61 -19.99
CA SER A 314 -20.83 2.58 -20.79
C SER A 314 -20.30 3.97 -20.44
N PRO A 315 -19.65 4.69 -21.38
CA PRO A 315 -18.96 5.97 -21.09
C PRO A 315 -19.87 7.12 -20.67
N SER A 316 -21.17 7.04 -20.97
CA SER A 316 -22.11 8.15 -20.72
C SER A 316 -22.71 8.16 -19.30
N THR A 317 -22.94 7.01 -18.68
CA THR A 317 -23.58 6.95 -17.35
C THR A 317 -22.56 7.05 -16.21
N ALA A 318 -21.37 6.47 -16.39
CA ALA A 318 -20.25 6.64 -15.44
C ALA A 318 -19.71 8.07 -15.48
N SER A 319 -19.63 8.71 -16.64
CA SER A 319 -19.24 10.10 -16.81
C SER A 319 -20.21 11.05 -16.10
N ASN A 320 -21.52 10.87 -16.24
CA ASN A 320 -22.49 11.75 -15.62
C ASN A 320 -22.58 11.58 -14.09
N LEU A 321 -22.43 10.36 -13.54
CA LEU A 321 -22.44 10.17 -12.08
C LEU A 321 -21.14 10.67 -11.42
N VAL A 322 -20.00 10.47 -12.07
CA VAL A 322 -18.70 11.00 -11.62
C VAL A 322 -18.68 12.52 -11.80
N HIS A 323 -19.25 13.05 -12.91
CA HIS A 323 -19.31 14.48 -13.19
C HIS A 323 -20.21 15.23 -12.20
N VAL A 324 -21.40 14.71 -11.87
CA VAL A 324 -22.35 15.34 -10.93
C VAL A 324 -21.83 15.32 -9.49
N GLN A 325 -21.15 14.26 -9.06
CA GLN A 325 -20.57 14.21 -7.72
C GLN A 325 -19.26 15.02 -7.58
N LEU A 326 -18.46 15.13 -8.64
CA LEU A 326 -17.26 15.96 -8.67
C LEU A 326 -17.59 17.46 -8.76
N GLN A 327 -18.64 17.85 -9.50
CA GLN A 327 -19.06 19.26 -9.63
C GLN A 327 -19.64 19.83 -8.33
N LYS A 328 -20.29 19.02 -7.50
CA LYS A 328 -20.93 19.51 -6.26
C LYS A 328 -19.97 19.79 -5.11
N LYS A 329 -18.67 19.46 -5.23
CA LYS A 329 -17.65 19.60 -4.15
C LYS A 329 -16.35 20.32 -4.54
N MET A 330 -16.22 20.80 -5.74
CA MET A 330 -15.06 21.58 -6.16
C MET A 330 -15.53 22.91 -6.76
N PRO A 331 -15.59 23.99 -5.97
CA PRO A 331 -16.17 25.27 -6.43
C PRO A 331 -15.41 25.98 -7.56
N GLU A 332 -14.21 25.53 -7.97
CA GLU A 332 -13.37 26.37 -8.85
C GLU A 332 -12.58 25.64 -9.95
N ILE A 333 -12.92 24.41 -10.28
CA ILE A 333 -12.22 23.75 -11.39
C ILE A 333 -13.01 23.96 -12.67
N GLN A 334 -12.60 24.95 -13.47
CA GLN A 334 -13.04 25.05 -14.86
C GLN A 334 -12.39 23.92 -15.67
N LEU A 335 -13.13 22.82 -15.86
CA LEU A 335 -12.72 21.68 -16.67
C LEU A 335 -12.36 22.15 -18.10
N GLY A 336 -11.15 21.82 -18.57
CA GLY A 336 -10.72 22.09 -19.93
C GLY A 336 -9.98 23.41 -20.18
N MET A 337 -9.68 24.22 -19.14
CA MET A 337 -8.87 25.43 -19.31
C MET A 337 -7.41 25.16 -19.68
N HIS A 338 -6.82 24.06 -19.18
CA HIS A 338 -5.40 23.76 -19.33
C HIS A 338 -5.17 22.52 -20.20
N THR A 339 -5.54 22.61 -21.48
CA THR A 339 -5.35 21.50 -22.43
C THR A 339 -3.90 21.42 -22.95
N ILE A 340 -3.51 20.27 -23.53
CA ILE A 340 -2.21 20.11 -24.21
C ILE A 340 -2.02 21.20 -25.27
N ARG A 341 -3.06 21.56 -26.01
CA ARG A 341 -2.97 22.60 -27.05
C ARG A 341 -2.71 23.99 -26.49
N SER A 342 -3.27 24.33 -25.32
CA SER A 342 -3.14 25.68 -24.75
C SER A 342 -1.89 25.86 -23.89
N HIS A 343 -1.47 24.84 -23.14
CA HIS A 343 -0.39 24.94 -22.14
C HIS A 343 0.72 23.91 -22.31
N GLY A 344 0.56 22.89 -23.17
CA GLY A 344 1.50 21.76 -23.27
C GLY A 344 2.94 22.17 -23.57
N THR A 345 3.14 23.07 -24.54
CA THR A 345 4.49 23.57 -24.93
C THR A 345 5.12 24.40 -23.81
N ARG A 346 4.32 25.17 -23.04
CA ARG A 346 4.81 25.95 -21.90
C ARG A 346 5.29 25.02 -20.78
N VAL A 347 4.49 24.03 -20.40
CA VAL A 347 4.83 23.06 -19.35
C VAL A 347 6.06 22.25 -19.74
N ALA A 348 6.13 21.75 -20.98
CA ALA A 348 7.27 21.00 -21.48
C ALA A 348 8.57 21.84 -21.46
N ARG A 349 8.49 23.14 -21.80
CA ARG A 349 9.66 24.03 -21.78
C ARG A 349 10.15 24.33 -20.37
N ILE A 350 9.24 24.49 -19.40
CA ILE A 350 9.60 24.67 -17.98
C ILE A 350 10.37 23.46 -17.47
N HIS A 351 9.97 22.24 -17.86
CA HIS A 351 10.57 20.98 -17.44
C HIS A 351 11.59 20.41 -18.44
N MET A 352 12.16 21.25 -19.32
CA MET A 352 13.12 20.78 -20.31
C MET A 352 14.37 20.14 -19.69
N HIS A 353 14.84 20.67 -18.57
CA HIS A 353 15.99 20.11 -17.84
C HIS A 353 15.64 18.73 -17.27
N ASP A 354 14.43 18.53 -16.78
CA ASP A 354 13.99 17.23 -16.26
C ASP A 354 13.97 16.17 -17.36
N TRP A 355 13.53 16.52 -18.57
CA TRP A 355 13.58 15.65 -19.74
C TRP A 355 14.99 15.33 -20.18
N LEU A 356 15.94 16.28 -20.10
CA LEU A 356 17.37 16.02 -20.36
C LEU A 356 17.97 15.10 -19.33
N ILE A 357 17.62 15.24 -18.04
CA ILE A 357 18.05 14.33 -16.97
C ILE A 357 17.50 12.92 -17.21
N LEU A 358 16.23 12.78 -17.62
CA LEU A 358 15.67 11.46 -17.98
C LEU A 358 16.45 10.80 -19.11
N LEU A 359 16.80 11.57 -20.17
CA LEU A 359 17.62 11.06 -21.25
C LEU A 359 19.00 10.61 -20.75
N LEU A 360 19.62 11.39 -19.85
CA LEU A 360 20.90 11.02 -19.22
C LEU A 360 20.77 9.73 -18.41
N LEU A 361 19.70 9.54 -17.64
CA LEU A 361 19.45 8.31 -16.89
C LEU A 361 19.32 7.10 -17.82
N VAL A 362 18.63 7.24 -18.97
CA VAL A 362 18.54 6.17 -19.99
C VAL A 362 19.93 5.80 -20.53
N ILE A 363 20.78 6.81 -20.78
CA ILE A 363 22.15 6.56 -21.26
C ILE A 363 22.98 5.83 -20.20
N ILE A 364 22.89 6.26 -18.92
CA ILE A 364 23.59 5.62 -17.80
C ILE A 364 23.15 4.17 -17.66
N ASP A 365 21.83 3.92 -17.68
CA ASP A 365 21.27 2.57 -17.58
C ASP A 365 21.73 1.67 -18.72
N ALA A 366 21.74 2.18 -19.96
CA ALA A 366 22.26 1.46 -21.12
C ALA A 366 23.75 1.11 -20.96
N VAL A 367 24.56 2.01 -20.40
CA VAL A 367 25.98 1.76 -20.14
C VAL A 367 26.16 0.68 -19.07
N LEU A 368 25.40 0.72 -17.97
CA LEU A 368 25.44 -0.29 -16.90
C LEU A 368 25.07 -1.68 -17.43
N ASN A 369 24.12 -1.78 -18.35
CA ASN A 369 23.74 -3.07 -18.95
C ASN A 369 24.87 -3.70 -19.80
N ILE A 370 25.79 -2.89 -20.34
CA ILE A 370 26.94 -3.37 -21.12
C ILE A 370 28.08 -3.82 -20.20
N ILE A 371 28.23 -3.22 -19.02
CA ILE A 371 29.30 -3.51 -18.07
C ILE A 371 29.26 -4.98 -17.63
N GLU A 372 30.44 -5.60 -17.49
CA GLU A 372 30.58 -6.94 -16.92
C GLU A 372 30.40 -6.86 -15.40
N PRO A 373 29.50 -7.66 -14.80
CA PRO A 373 29.31 -7.65 -13.36
C PRO A 373 30.53 -8.21 -12.63
N PHE A 374 30.70 -7.84 -11.39
CA PHE A 374 31.70 -8.45 -10.52
C PHE A 374 31.45 -9.96 -10.42
N HIS A 375 32.46 -10.75 -10.74
CA HIS A 375 32.44 -12.22 -10.61
C HIS A 375 32.75 -12.59 -9.17
N ARG A 376 31.72 -12.76 -8.36
CA ARG A 376 31.86 -13.17 -6.98
C ARG A 376 32.41 -14.59 -6.91
N PHE A 377 33.31 -14.85 -5.95
CA PHE A 377 33.80 -16.18 -5.64
C PHE A 377 32.64 -17.17 -5.39
N VAL A 378 32.73 -18.34 -6.04
CA VAL A 378 31.77 -19.44 -5.86
C VAL A 378 32.55 -20.73 -5.67
N GLY A 379 32.63 -21.22 -4.43
CA GLY A 379 33.28 -22.47 -4.08
C GLY A 379 32.39 -23.68 -4.25
N GLU A 380 32.99 -24.89 -4.24
CA GLU A 380 32.26 -26.16 -4.38
C GLU A 380 31.15 -26.33 -3.35
N GLY A 381 31.43 -26.02 -2.06
CA GLY A 381 30.44 -26.11 -0.99
C GLY A 381 29.26 -25.15 -1.11
N MET A 382 29.42 -24.07 -1.89
CA MET A 382 28.32 -23.11 -2.15
C MET A 382 27.39 -23.57 -3.28
N MET A 383 27.79 -24.56 -4.07
CA MET A 383 27.01 -25.03 -5.21
C MET A 383 25.74 -25.78 -4.83
N THR A 384 25.63 -26.28 -3.62
CA THR A 384 24.41 -26.97 -3.12
C THR A 384 23.20 -26.06 -3.22
N ASP A 385 23.33 -24.79 -2.82
CA ASP A 385 22.26 -23.79 -2.86
C ASP A 385 22.05 -23.14 -4.25
N LEU A 386 22.84 -23.55 -5.26
CA LEU A 386 22.84 -22.96 -6.60
C LEU A 386 22.48 -23.99 -7.69
N ARG A 387 21.96 -25.18 -7.32
CA ARG A 387 21.59 -26.27 -8.23
C ARG A 387 20.11 -26.35 -8.58
N TYR A 388 19.38 -25.25 -8.38
CA TYR A 388 17.98 -25.22 -8.82
C TYR A 388 17.86 -25.35 -10.33
N PRO A 389 16.79 -25.98 -10.83
CA PRO A 389 16.64 -26.22 -12.26
C PRO A 389 16.54 -24.91 -13.05
N LEU A 390 17.20 -24.88 -14.21
CA LEU A 390 17.08 -23.77 -15.16
C LEU A 390 15.66 -23.76 -15.73
N LYS A 391 14.95 -22.65 -15.52
CA LYS A 391 13.59 -22.44 -16.01
C LYS A 391 13.50 -21.20 -16.89
N ASP A 392 12.56 -21.24 -17.84
CA ASP A 392 12.19 -20.06 -18.60
C ASP A 392 11.50 -19.02 -17.72
N ASN A 393 11.53 -17.76 -18.13
CA ASN A 393 10.87 -16.69 -17.43
C ASN A 393 9.35 -16.80 -17.57
N THR A 394 8.61 -16.98 -16.47
CA THR A 394 7.15 -16.86 -16.45
C THR A 394 6.71 -15.49 -16.96
N ILE A 395 7.42 -14.44 -16.57
CA ILE A 395 7.22 -13.09 -17.09
C ILE A 395 8.50 -12.67 -17.81
N PRO A 396 8.49 -12.60 -19.15
CA PRO A 396 9.65 -12.19 -19.91
C PRO A 396 9.97 -10.72 -19.68
N PHE A 397 11.24 -10.34 -19.82
CA PHE A 397 11.69 -8.98 -19.49
C PHE A 397 10.96 -7.89 -20.29
N TRP A 398 10.62 -8.14 -21.57
CA TRP A 398 9.86 -7.18 -22.39
C TRP A 398 8.46 -6.86 -21.86
N ALA A 399 7.85 -7.75 -21.06
CA ALA A 399 6.54 -7.52 -20.46
C ALA A 399 6.61 -6.54 -19.27
N VAL A 400 7.75 -6.42 -18.61
CA VAL A 400 7.92 -5.55 -17.43
C VAL A 400 7.70 -4.07 -17.77
N PRO A 401 8.30 -3.48 -18.83
CA PRO A 401 8.00 -2.11 -19.24
C PRO A 401 6.53 -1.89 -19.61
N ILE A 402 5.88 -2.87 -20.20
CA ILE A 402 4.44 -2.79 -20.52
C ILE A 402 3.63 -2.64 -19.24
N ILE A 403 3.90 -3.47 -18.25
CA ILE A 403 3.15 -3.49 -16.97
C ILE A 403 3.54 -2.29 -16.09
N ALA A 404 4.83 -1.95 -16.01
CA ALA A 404 5.33 -0.93 -15.09
C ALA A 404 5.24 0.51 -15.66
N ILE A 405 5.19 0.68 -16.98
CA ILE A 405 5.18 2.00 -17.63
C ILE A 405 3.92 2.19 -18.46
N LEU A 406 3.66 1.33 -19.47
CA LEU A 406 2.57 1.57 -20.42
C LEU A 406 1.19 1.47 -19.77
N LEU A 407 0.98 0.54 -18.81
CA LEU A 407 -0.27 0.44 -18.07
C LEU A 407 -0.55 1.69 -17.23
N PRO A 408 0.37 2.21 -16.38
CA PRO A 408 0.18 3.49 -15.71
C PRO A 408 -0.06 4.66 -16.67
N LEU A 409 0.70 4.75 -17.77
CA LEU A 409 0.51 5.80 -18.78
C LEU A 409 -0.89 5.76 -19.41
N ALA A 410 -1.43 4.57 -19.69
CA ALA A 410 -2.79 4.41 -20.19
C ALA A 410 -3.82 4.95 -19.16
N VAL A 411 -3.64 4.68 -17.88
CA VAL A 411 -4.49 5.19 -16.81
C VAL A 411 -4.40 6.73 -16.73
N PHE A 412 -3.20 7.31 -16.82
CA PHE A 412 -3.02 8.77 -16.81
C PHE A 412 -3.67 9.41 -18.04
N LEU A 413 -3.57 8.77 -19.20
CA LEU A 413 -4.21 9.25 -20.43
C LEU A 413 -5.73 9.22 -20.32
N VAL A 414 -6.33 8.15 -19.79
CA VAL A 414 -7.77 8.07 -19.52
C VAL A 414 -8.19 9.19 -18.58
N TYR A 415 -7.45 9.41 -17.51
CA TYR A 415 -7.73 10.49 -16.56
C TYR A 415 -7.61 11.87 -17.20
N TYR A 416 -6.61 12.08 -18.09
CA TYR A 416 -6.48 13.30 -18.87
C TYR A 416 -7.71 13.54 -19.77
N PHE A 417 -8.22 12.52 -20.47
CA PHE A 417 -9.42 12.68 -21.30
C PHE A 417 -10.67 13.06 -20.50
N ILE A 418 -10.74 12.61 -19.24
CA ILE A 418 -11.84 12.96 -18.32
C ILE A 418 -11.71 14.41 -17.83
N ARG A 419 -10.51 14.83 -17.42
CA ARG A 419 -10.28 16.12 -16.75
C ARG A 419 -9.77 17.23 -17.67
N LYS A 420 -9.10 16.89 -18.77
CA LYS A 420 -8.45 17.83 -19.70
C LYS A 420 -7.43 18.75 -19.00
N ASP A 421 -6.70 18.23 -18.02
CA ASP A 421 -5.67 18.93 -17.25
C ASP A 421 -4.28 18.44 -17.65
N VAL A 422 -3.52 19.32 -18.38
CA VAL A 422 -2.17 18.99 -18.85
C VAL A 422 -1.13 19.02 -17.73
N TYR A 423 -1.33 19.83 -16.69
CA TYR A 423 -0.40 19.87 -15.54
C TYR A 423 -0.39 18.52 -14.83
N ASP A 424 -1.57 17.98 -14.55
CA ASP A 424 -1.69 16.66 -13.93
C ASP A 424 -1.07 15.56 -14.81
N PHE A 425 -1.41 15.55 -16.09
CA PHE A 425 -0.93 14.55 -17.04
C PHE A 425 0.60 14.59 -17.21
N HIS A 426 1.18 15.80 -17.36
CA HIS A 426 2.63 15.97 -17.52
C HIS A 426 3.41 15.51 -16.28
N HIS A 427 2.98 15.94 -15.08
CA HIS A 427 3.68 15.57 -13.85
C HIS A 427 3.51 14.09 -13.49
N ALA A 428 2.37 13.48 -13.84
CA ALA A 428 2.18 12.03 -13.68
C ALA A 428 3.16 11.24 -14.55
N ILE A 429 3.34 11.62 -15.82
CA ILE A 429 4.31 10.99 -16.73
C ILE A 429 5.73 11.20 -16.22
N LEU A 430 6.08 12.45 -15.92
CA LEU A 430 7.44 12.80 -15.49
C LEU A 430 7.84 12.04 -14.22
N GLY A 431 6.97 12.04 -13.22
CA GLY A 431 7.21 11.34 -11.96
C GLY A 431 7.29 9.82 -12.11
N LEU A 432 6.46 9.21 -12.97
CA LEU A 432 6.54 7.78 -13.29
C LEU A 432 7.88 7.43 -13.94
N LEU A 433 8.30 8.19 -14.96
CA LEU A 433 9.54 7.94 -15.67
C LEU A 433 10.75 8.11 -14.76
N PHE A 434 10.79 9.14 -13.92
CA PHE A 434 11.82 9.28 -12.90
C PHE A 434 11.82 8.10 -11.92
N SER A 435 10.65 7.67 -11.45
CA SER A 435 10.54 6.53 -10.54
C SER A 435 11.18 5.27 -11.14
N VAL A 436 10.84 4.93 -12.39
CA VAL A 436 11.34 3.72 -13.03
C VAL A 436 12.82 3.84 -13.40
N LEU A 437 13.26 4.97 -13.99
CA LEU A 437 14.64 5.12 -14.45
C LEU A 437 15.66 5.27 -13.32
N ILE A 438 15.33 6.01 -12.25
CA ILE A 438 16.20 6.07 -11.06
C ILE A 438 16.32 4.68 -10.44
N THR A 439 15.18 3.95 -10.35
CA THR A 439 15.18 2.57 -9.84
C THR A 439 16.02 1.64 -10.73
N ALA A 440 15.96 1.77 -12.05
CA ALA A 440 16.74 1.01 -13.01
C ALA A 440 18.25 1.21 -12.77
N VAL A 441 18.69 2.45 -12.79
CA VAL A 441 20.12 2.81 -12.59
C VAL A 441 20.62 2.29 -11.25
N ILE A 442 19.88 2.48 -10.15
CA ILE A 442 20.28 2.00 -8.82
C ILE A 442 20.35 0.47 -8.81
N THR A 443 19.33 -0.20 -9.37
CA THR A 443 19.27 -1.67 -9.43
C THR A 443 20.43 -2.26 -10.19
N ASP A 444 20.75 -1.72 -11.38
CA ASP A 444 21.78 -2.28 -12.24
C ASP A 444 23.19 -1.93 -11.73
N ALA A 445 23.40 -0.73 -11.18
CA ALA A 445 24.64 -0.39 -10.49
C ALA A 445 24.95 -1.33 -9.31
N ILE A 446 23.95 -1.64 -8.46
CA ILE A 446 24.12 -2.59 -7.35
C ILE A 446 24.34 -4.00 -7.89
N LYS A 447 23.64 -4.40 -8.95
CA LYS A 447 23.74 -5.72 -9.58
C LYS A 447 25.15 -5.98 -10.09
N ASP A 448 25.72 -5.01 -10.81
CA ASP A 448 27.08 -5.09 -11.34
C ASP A 448 28.14 -5.09 -10.23
N GLY A 449 27.94 -4.31 -9.16
CA GLY A 449 28.85 -4.25 -8.02
C GLY A 449 28.81 -5.48 -7.11
N VAL A 450 27.64 -6.12 -6.93
CA VAL A 450 27.49 -7.25 -5.99
C VAL A 450 27.86 -8.59 -6.62
N GLY A 451 27.53 -8.82 -7.89
CA GLY A 451 27.84 -10.04 -8.63
C GLY A 451 27.31 -11.32 -7.98
N ARG A 452 26.13 -11.28 -7.32
CA ARG A 452 25.57 -12.45 -6.64
C ARG A 452 25.16 -13.53 -7.63
N PRO A 453 25.55 -14.81 -7.43
CA PRO A 453 25.10 -15.91 -8.27
C PRO A 453 23.57 -16.14 -8.09
N ARG A 454 22.92 -16.57 -9.18
CA ARG A 454 21.49 -16.95 -9.19
C ARG A 454 21.29 -18.33 -8.58
N PRO A 455 20.07 -18.70 -8.12
CA PRO A 455 19.78 -20.06 -7.64
C PRO A 455 20.06 -21.17 -8.68
N ASP A 456 19.92 -20.86 -9.97
CA ASP A 456 20.15 -21.78 -11.09
C ASP A 456 21.59 -21.72 -11.67
N PHE A 457 22.53 -21.08 -10.94
CA PHE A 457 23.89 -20.78 -11.42
C PHE A 457 24.67 -22.02 -11.83
N PHE A 458 24.50 -23.15 -11.14
CA PHE A 458 25.20 -24.40 -11.48
C PHE A 458 24.96 -24.80 -12.94
N TRP A 459 23.73 -24.76 -13.41
CA TRP A 459 23.37 -25.18 -14.78
C TRP A 459 23.74 -24.13 -15.82
N ARG A 460 23.90 -22.87 -15.42
CA ARG A 460 24.45 -21.81 -16.30
C ARG A 460 25.93 -21.96 -16.49
N CYS A 461 26.65 -22.37 -15.43
CA CYS A 461 28.09 -22.57 -15.41
C CYS A 461 28.49 -23.91 -16.03
N PHE A 462 27.75 -24.97 -15.76
CA PHE A 462 28.00 -26.35 -16.17
C PHE A 462 26.82 -26.98 -16.89
N PRO A 463 26.59 -26.70 -18.18
CA PRO A 463 25.48 -27.27 -18.92
C PRO A 463 25.51 -28.79 -19.03
N ASP A 464 26.71 -29.39 -18.92
CA ASP A 464 26.97 -30.83 -18.95
C ASP A 464 26.79 -31.51 -17.57
N GLY A 465 26.51 -30.74 -16.53
CA GLY A 465 26.33 -31.22 -15.16
C GLY A 465 27.62 -31.62 -14.43
N LYS A 466 28.79 -31.30 -15.00
CA LYS A 466 30.10 -31.64 -14.41
C LYS A 466 30.76 -30.38 -13.83
N GLY A 467 30.81 -30.27 -12.52
CA GLY A 467 31.48 -29.18 -11.85
C GLY A 467 33.00 -29.22 -12.05
N VAL A 468 33.59 -28.11 -12.47
CA VAL A 468 35.02 -27.92 -12.58
C VAL A 468 35.45 -26.78 -11.66
N PHE A 469 36.39 -27.05 -10.76
CA PHE A 469 36.88 -26.08 -9.79
C PHE A 469 38.38 -25.97 -9.87
N ASP A 470 38.89 -24.79 -9.62
CA ASP A 470 40.33 -24.55 -9.56
C ASP A 470 40.94 -25.32 -8.38
N PRO A 471 41.97 -26.15 -8.59
CA PRO A 471 42.51 -27.00 -7.54
C PRO A 471 43.23 -26.24 -6.42
N VAL A 472 43.60 -24.97 -6.63
CA VAL A 472 44.33 -24.15 -5.66
C VAL A 472 43.37 -23.20 -4.93
N THR A 473 42.52 -22.50 -5.67
CA THR A 473 41.63 -21.48 -5.13
C THR A 473 40.26 -22.04 -4.78
N SER A 474 39.91 -23.25 -5.22
CA SER A 474 38.56 -23.86 -5.14
C SER A 474 37.46 -23.01 -5.78
N ASN A 475 37.82 -22.04 -6.62
CA ASN A 475 36.86 -21.21 -7.33
C ASN A 475 36.31 -21.95 -8.55
N VAL A 476 35.06 -21.65 -8.90
CA VAL A 476 34.36 -22.23 -10.04
C VAL A 476 35.06 -21.85 -11.36
N GLN A 477 35.21 -22.83 -12.26
CA GLN A 477 35.69 -22.63 -13.64
C GLN A 477 34.58 -23.03 -14.62
N CYS A 478 33.76 -22.05 -15.01
CA CYS A 478 32.58 -22.28 -15.83
C CYS A 478 32.97 -22.69 -17.27
N THR A 479 32.24 -23.68 -17.82
CA THR A 479 32.39 -24.20 -19.19
C THR A 479 31.27 -23.78 -20.13
N GLY A 480 30.21 -23.11 -19.58
CA GLY A 480 29.03 -22.68 -20.31
C GLY A 480 29.22 -21.43 -21.17
N ASP A 481 28.16 -20.95 -21.81
CA ASP A 481 28.16 -19.74 -22.62
C ASP A 481 28.42 -18.49 -21.76
N LYS A 482 29.29 -17.60 -22.24
CA LYS A 482 29.69 -16.39 -21.51
C LYS A 482 28.52 -15.45 -21.20
N GLY A 483 27.55 -15.31 -22.12
CA GLY A 483 26.39 -14.47 -21.90
C GLY A 483 25.46 -15.04 -20.81
N VAL A 484 25.31 -16.37 -20.81
CA VAL A 484 24.51 -17.08 -19.78
C VAL A 484 25.17 -17.02 -18.42
N ILE A 485 26.52 -17.13 -18.36
CA ILE A 485 27.30 -16.99 -17.13
C ILE A 485 27.24 -15.57 -16.60
N LYS A 486 27.39 -14.55 -17.47
CA LYS A 486 27.23 -13.13 -17.12
C LYS A 486 25.89 -12.87 -16.43
N GLU A 487 24.79 -13.33 -17.05
CA GLU A 487 23.46 -13.23 -16.45
C GLU A 487 23.33 -14.03 -15.13
N GLY A 488 24.08 -15.13 -15.01
CA GLY A 488 24.18 -15.94 -13.80
C GLY A 488 24.71 -15.18 -12.58
N HIS A 489 25.55 -14.16 -12.76
CA HIS A 489 26.07 -13.30 -11.69
C HIS A 489 25.20 -12.08 -11.38
N LYS A 490 24.07 -11.89 -12.07
CA LYS A 490 23.18 -10.73 -11.91
C LYS A 490 21.93 -11.04 -11.08
N SER A 491 22.10 -11.69 -9.90
CA SER A 491 20.95 -12.05 -9.05
C SER A 491 20.43 -10.90 -8.20
N PHE A 492 21.29 -10.15 -7.50
CA PHE A 492 20.90 -9.14 -6.51
C PHE A 492 21.12 -7.70 -6.99
N PRO A 493 20.13 -6.82 -6.85
CA PRO A 493 18.71 -7.08 -6.55
C PRO A 493 17.93 -7.48 -7.81
N SER A 494 16.66 -7.94 -7.62
CA SER A 494 15.81 -8.34 -8.74
C SER A 494 15.31 -7.15 -9.56
N GLY A 495 15.69 -7.08 -10.86
CA GLY A 495 15.28 -6.02 -11.77
C GLY A 495 13.79 -6.05 -12.12
N HIS A 496 13.21 -7.22 -12.40
CA HIS A 496 11.79 -7.37 -12.65
C HIS A 496 10.96 -6.83 -11.47
N THR A 497 11.39 -7.13 -10.24
CA THR A 497 10.68 -6.69 -9.04
C THR A 497 10.84 -5.19 -8.84
N SER A 498 12.05 -4.65 -8.93
CA SER A 498 12.29 -3.23 -8.67
C SER A 498 11.55 -2.33 -9.65
N TRP A 499 11.55 -2.66 -10.95
CA TRP A 499 10.81 -1.92 -11.97
C TRP A 499 9.29 -2.01 -11.77
N SER A 500 8.79 -3.21 -11.48
CA SER A 500 7.35 -3.41 -11.27
C SER A 500 6.86 -2.62 -10.05
N PHE A 501 7.60 -2.65 -8.95
CA PHE A 501 7.26 -1.86 -7.78
C PHE A 501 7.41 -0.36 -8.04
N ALA A 502 8.44 0.09 -8.76
CA ALA A 502 8.61 1.50 -9.11
C ALA A 502 7.42 2.07 -9.89
N GLY A 503 6.94 1.33 -10.90
CA GLY A 503 5.81 1.78 -11.73
C GLY A 503 4.45 1.61 -11.05
N LEU A 504 4.20 0.44 -10.46
CA LEU A 504 2.87 0.10 -9.94
C LEU A 504 2.59 0.70 -8.57
N VAL A 505 3.59 0.91 -7.71
CA VAL A 505 3.41 1.69 -6.46
C VAL A 505 3.20 3.16 -6.78
N TYR A 506 3.90 3.71 -7.79
CA TYR A 506 3.64 5.07 -8.26
C TYR A 506 2.19 5.21 -8.74
N LEU A 507 1.69 4.25 -9.53
CA LEU A 507 0.29 4.20 -9.95
C LEU A 507 -0.66 4.11 -8.76
N SER A 508 -0.35 3.31 -7.74
CA SER A 508 -1.15 3.18 -6.51
C SER A 508 -1.25 4.51 -5.76
N TRP A 509 -0.14 5.24 -5.61
CA TRP A 509 -0.14 6.58 -5.04
C TRP A 509 -0.99 7.55 -5.85
N TYR A 510 -0.82 7.55 -7.18
CA TYR A 510 -1.62 8.39 -8.08
C TYR A 510 -3.12 8.12 -7.97
N LEU A 511 -3.52 6.85 -8.05
CA LEU A 511 -4.92 6.44 -7.87
C LEU A 511 -5.45 6.85 -6.50
N SER A 512 -4.68 6.66 -5.44
CA SER A 512 -5.04 7.03 -4.08
C SER A 512 -5.44 8.50 -3.95
N GLY A 513 -4.68 9.41 -4.57
CA GLY A 513 -5.01 10.82 -4.64
C GLY A 513 -6.26 11.10 -5.48
N LYS A 514 -6.34 10.49 -6.69
CA LYS A 514 -7.44 10.74 -7.64
C LYS A 514 -8.80 10.29 -7.15
N ILE A 515 -8.89 9.09 -6.57
CA ILE A 515 -10.15 8.57 -6.01
C ILE A 515 -10.39 9.03 -4.58
N ARG A 516 -9.47 9.83 -4.01
CA ARG A 516 -9.53 10.32 -2.63
C ARG A 516 -9.82 9.17 -1.66
N VAL A 517 -8.92 8.21 -1.61
CA VAL A 517 -9.07 7.02 -0.75
C VAL A 517 -9.28 7.41 0.70
N PHE A 518 -8.58 8.44 1.16
CA PHE A 518 -8.61 8.91 2.56
C PHE A 518 -9.66 10.01 2.80
N ASP A 519 -10.75 10.07 2.00
CA ASP A 519 -11.80 11.10 2.11
C ASP A 519 -12.72 10.96 3.34
N ARG A 520 -12.42 9.98 4.20
CA ARG A 520 -13.14 9.68 5.45
C ARG A 520 -14.63 9.38 5.27
N ARG A 521 -15.09 9.12 4.03
CA ARG A 521 -16.49 8.74 3.75
C ARG A 521 -16.75 7.26 3.98
N GLY A 522 -15.70 6.49 4.29
CA GLY A 522 -15.82 5.08 4.64
C GLY A 522 -16.10 4.14 3.46
N HIS A 523 -15.67 4.48 2.24
CA HIS A 523 -15.79 3.60 1.08
C HIS A 523 -14.51 2.78 0.92
N ILE A 524 -14.44 1.66 1.62
CA ILE A 524 -13.25 0.80 1.66
C ILE A 524 -12.97 0.11 0.31
N ALA A 525 -13.98 -0.07 -0.55
CA ALA A 525 -13.82 -0.59 -1.90
C ALA A 525 -12.75 0.15 -2.72
N LYS A 526 -12.51 1.44 -2.43
CA LYS A 526 -11.42 2.21 -3.04
C LYS A 526 -10.04 1.66 -2.72
N LEU A 527 -9.84 1.08 -1.52
CA LEU A 527 -8.57 0.46 -1.14
C LEU A 527 -8.24 -0.74 -2.04
N CYS A 528 -9.23 -1.52 -2.45
CA CYS A 528 -9.03 -2.64 -3.37
C CYS A 528 -8.43 -2.17 -4.70
N LEU A 529 -8.89 -1.01 -5.22
CA LEU A 529 -8.34 -0.42 -6.45
C LEU A 529 -6.90 0.08 -6.27
N VAL A 530 -6.55 0.56 -5.09
CA VAL A 530 -5.19 1.04 -4.77
C VAL A 530 -4.24 -0.12 -4.53
N PHE A 531 -4.69 -1.19 -3.86
CA PHE A 531 -3.84 -2.36 -3.61
C PHE A 531 -3.66 -3.27 -4.81
N LEU A 532 -4.55 -3.22 -5.82
CA LEU A 532 -4.47 -4.08 -7.01
C LEU A 532 -3.14 -3.93 -7.76
N PRO A 533 -2.63 -2.73 -8.10
CA PRO A 533 -1.32 -2.61 -8.73
C PRO A 533 -0.19 -3.18 -7.86
N ILE A 534 -0.24 -2.97 -6.54
CA ILE A 534 0.77 -3.51 -5.62
C ILE A 534 0.73 -5.04 -5.61
N LEU A 535 -0.48 -5.64 -5.63
CA LEU A 535 -0.64 -7.09 -5.74
C LEU A 535 -0.03 -7.61 -7.03
N VAL A 536 -0.26 -6.94 -8.17
CA VAL A 536 0.36 -7.33 -9.45
C VAL A 536 1.89 -7.28 -9.36
N ALA A 537 2.47 -6.22 -8.76
CA ALA A 537 3.91 -6.13 -8.55
C ALA A 537 4.43 -7.27 -7.66
N ALA A 538 3.70 -7.61 -6.59
CA ALA A 538 4.03 -8.73 -5.71
C ALA A 538 3.97 -10.08 -6.44
N MET A 539 3.00 -10.30 -7.32
CA MET A 539 2.89 -11.52 -8.13
C MET A 539 4.05 -11.66 -9.13
N ILE A 540 4.46 -10.54 -9.76
CA ILE A 540 5.67 -10.51 -10.59
C ILE A 540 6.90 -10.85 -9.74
N ALA A 541 7.00 -10.31 -8.55
CA ALA A 541 8.11 -10.58 -7.62
C ALA A 541 8.17 -12.06 -7.24
N VAL A 542 7.04 -12.68 -6.92
CA VAL A 542 6.95 -14.11 -6.59
C VAL A 542 7.38 -14.97 -7.77
N SER A 543 6.95 -14.66 -9.00
CA SER A 543 7.35 -15.42 -10.19
C SER A 543 8.88 -15.50 -10.37
N ARG A 544 9.65 -14.49 -9.89
CA ARG A 544 11.12 -14.51 -9.98
C ARG A 544 11.76 -15.54 -9.07
N VAL A 545 11.12 -15.80 -7.93
CA VAL A 545 11.56 -16.85 -7.00
C VAL A 545 11.16 -18.23 -7.50
N ASP A 546 9.96 -18.35 -8.09
CA ASP A 546 9.41 -19.61 -8.61
C ASP A 546 10.13 -20.11 -9.88
N ASP A 547 10.62 -19.16 -10.67
CA ASP A 547 11.46 -19.44 -11.83
C ASP A 547 12.93 -19.75 -11.47
N TYR A 548 13.32 -19.65 -10.16
CA TYR A 548 14.70 -19.81 -9.66
C TYR A 548 15.72 -18.81 -10.24
N TRP A 549 15.25 -17.68 -10.74
CA TRP A 549 16.10 -16.61 -11.25
C TRP A 549 16.68 -15.75 -10.15
N HIS A 550 15.98 -15.66 -9.02
CA HIS A 550 16.35 -14.82 -7.88
C HIS A 550 16.08 -15.53 -6.55
N HIS A 551 16.92 -15.26 -5.57
CA HIS A 551 16.62 -15.59 -4.18
C HIS A 551 15.54 -14.64 -3.64
N TRP A 552 14.81 -15.05 -2.61
CA TRP A 552 13.77 -14.20 -2.01
C TRP A 552 14.31 -12.85 -1.51
N GLN A 553 15.58 -12.82 -1.01
CA GLN A 553 16.23 -11.59 -0.57
C GLN A 553 16.40 -10.58 -1.71
N ASP A 554 16.74 -11.06 -2.92
CA ASP A 554 16.95 -10.22 -4.10
C ASP A 554 15.64 -9.55 -4.52
N VAL A 555 14.55 -10.29 -4.40
CA VAL A 555 13.19 -9.86 -4.68
C VAL A 555 12.72 -8.84 -3.63
N PHE A 556 12.94 -9.13 -2.34
CA PHE A 556 12.60 -8.21 -1.26
C PHE A 556 13.34 -6.88 -1.39
N ALA A 557 14.66 -6.93 -1.63
CA ALA A 557 15.47 -5.73 -1.84
C ALA A 557 14.99 -4.92 -3.06
N GLY A 558 14.70 -5.60 -4.18
CA GLY A 558 14.16 -4.96 -5.37
C GLY A 558 12.82 -4.26 -5.11
N GLY A 559 11.89 -4.93 -4.40
CA GLY A 559 10.60 -4.35 -4.02
C GLY A 559 10.75 -3.14 -3.10
N LEU A 560 11.67 -3.18 -2.14
CA LEU A 560 11.95 -2.07 -1.23
C LEU A 560 12.52 -0.86 -2.00
N ILE A 561 13.50 -1.08 -2.88
CA ILE A 561 14.08 -0.02 -3.73
C ILE A 561 12.97 0.63 -4.56
N GLY A 562 12.21 -0.17 -5.33
CA GLY A 562 11.15 0.35 -6.19
C GLY A 562 10.07 1.12 -5.44
N THR A 563 9.60 0.59 -4.30
CA THR A 563 8.59 1.25 -3.44
C THR A 563 9.09 2.57 -2.88
N THR A 564 10.34 2.60 -2.41
CA THR A 564 10.93 3.81 -1.82
C THR A 564 11.06 4.91 -2.86
N ILE A 565 11.65 4.60 -4.02
CA ILE A 565 11.84 5.58 -5.09
C ILE A 565 10.48 6.06 -5.65
N ALA A 566 9.52 5.15 -5.85
CA ALA A 566 8.17 5.53 -6.29
C ALA A 566 7.51 6.52 -5.34
N SER A 567 7.64 6.29 -4.03
CA SER A 567 7.06 7.17 -3.01
C SER A 567 7.73 8.55 -3.01
N PHE A 568 9.06 8.61 -3.10
CA PHE A 568 9.79 9.88 -3.21
C PHE A 568 9.42 10.64 -4.49
N CYS A 569 9.39 9.98 -5.64
CA CYS A 569 9.03 10.61 -6.91
C CYS A 569 7.58 11.10 -6.92
N TYR A 570 6.65 10.36 -6.29
CA TYR A 570 5.27 10.81 -6.16
C TYR A 570 5.18 12.07 -5.30
N LEU A 571 5.76 12.07 -4.11
CA LEU A 571 5.71 13.19 -3.17
C LEU A 571 6.44 14.46 -3.68
N GLN A 572 7.35 14.31 -4.64
CA GLN A 572 8.00 15.46 -5.31
C GLN A 572 7.01 16.25 -6.17
N PHE A 573 6.06 15.59 -6.81
CA PHE A 573 5.12 16.21 -7.74
C PHE A 573 3.72 16.41 -7.15
N TYR A 574 3.33 15.58 -6.20
CA TYR A 574 1.99 15.56 -5.61
C TYR A 574 2.03 15.67 -4.09
N PRO A 575 1.07 16.38 -3.49
CA PRO A 575 0.86 16.32 -2.05
C PRO A 575 0.48 14.90 -1.61
N PRO A 576 0.66 14.57 -0.32
CA PRO A 576 0.19 13.31 0.22
C PRO A 576 -1.30 13.07 -0.06
N PRO A 577 -1.73 11.83 -0.41
CA PRO A 577 -3.12 11.55 -0.78
C PRO A 577 -4.16 11.81 0.31
N TYR A 578 -3.72 11.91 1.58
CA TYR A 578 -4.60 12.25 2.72
C TYR A 578 -4.81 13.75 2.89
N ASP A 579 -4.07 14.60 2.19
CA ASP A 579 -4.25 16.04 2.21
C ASP A 579 -5.46 16.46 1.37
N LEU A 580 -6.03 17.64 1.66
CA LEU A 580 -7.16 18.19 0.90
C LEU A 580 -6.81 18.40 -0.57
N ASP A 581 -5.56 18.75 -0.85
CA ASP A 581 -5.02 19.00 -2.19
C ASP A 581 -4.34 17.76 -2.81
N GLY A 582 -4.38 16.61 -2.14
CA GLY A 582 -3.75 15.35 -2.60
C GLY A 582 -4.25 14.82 -3.96
N TRP A 583 -5.27 15.43 -4.54
CA TRP A 583 -5.86 15.03 -5.83
C TRP A 583 -5.15 15.64 -7.06
N GLY A 584 -4.32 16.67 -6.91
CA GLY A 584 -3.65 17.38 -8.00
C GLY A 584 -2.15 17.62 -7.72
N PRO A 585 -1.34 17.94 -8.74
CA PRO A 585 0.08 18.24 -8.55
C PRO A 585 0.30 19.61 -7.90
N HIS A 586 1.42 19.78 -7.19
CA HIS A 586 1.82 21.05 -6.58
C HIS A 586 1.80 22.22 -7.57
N ALA A 587 2.27 22.00 -8.80
CA ALA A 587 2.31 23.02 -9.86
C ALA A 587 0.92 23.56 -10.23
N TYR A 588 -0.12 22.74 -10.16
CA TYR A 588 -1.49 23.18 -10.41
C TYR A 588 -1.96 24.16 -9.33
N PHE A 589 -1.70 23.88 -8.08
CA PHE A 589 -2.09 24.76 -6.97
C PHE A 589 -1.28 26.05 -6.93
N GLN A 590 0.00 26.00 -7.29
CA GLN A 590 0.83 27.20 -7.45
C GLN A 590 0.28 28.14 -8.54
N MET A 591 -0.06 27.61 -9.70
CA MET A 591 -0.65 28.37 -10.80
C MET A 591 -2.00 29.02 -10.41
N LEU A 592 -2.84 28.31 -9.63
CA LEU A 592 -4.09 28.87 -9.11
C LEU A 592 -3.83 30.03 -8.12
N ALA A 593 -2.83 29.91 -7.25
CA ALA A 593 -2.45 30.96 -6.31
C ALA A 593 -1.93 32.21 -7.03
N GLU A 594 -1.11 32.04 -8.08
CA GLU A 594 -0.63 33.14 -8.94
C GLU A 594 -1.78 33.85 -9.66
N SER A 595 -2.75 33.12 -10.19
CA SER A 595 -3.94 33.68 -10.84
C SER A 595 -4.78 34.55 -9.89
N ARG A 596 -4.89 34.14 -8.63
CA ARG A 596 -5.64 34.90 -7.61
C ARG A 596 -4.92 36.17 -7.20
N ASN A 597 -3.60 36.14 -7.05
CA ASN A 597 -2.80 37.31 -6.71
C ASN A 597 -2.70 38.33 -7.86
N GLY A 598 -2.82 37.89 -9.13
CA GLY A 598 -2.86 38.77 -10.30
C GLY A 598 -4.21 39.43 -10.56
N ALA A 599 -5.28 39.05 -9.88
CA ALA A 599 -6.65 39.55 -10.08
C ALA A 599 -7.04 40.69 -9.10
N GLN A 600 -6.13 41.19 -8.24
CA GLN A 600 -6.38 42.44 -7.51
C GLN A 600 -6.29 43.65 -8.46
N PRO A 601 -7.31 44.52 -8.51
CA PRO A 601 -7.22 45.73 -9.33
C PRO A 601 -6.08 46.61 -8.81
N PRO A 602 -5.31 47.28 -9.74
CA PRO A 602 -4.22 48.14 -9.31
C PRO A 602 -4.80 49.34 -8.56
N THR A 603 -4.51 49.48 -7.28
CA THR A 603 -4.59 50.78 -6.62
C THR A 603 -3.57 51.68 -7.30
N VAL A 604 -4.09 52.68 -7.97
CA VAL A 604 -3.32 53.74 -8.61
C VAL A 604 -2.49 54.44 -7.53
N ASN A 605 -1.17 54.20 -7.54
CA ASN A 605 -0.19 55.18 -7.07
C ASN A 605 0.94 55.25 -8.11
N ASN A 606 1.00 56.39 -8.75
CA ASN A 606 2.14 56.81 -9.55
C ASN A 606 3.41 56.76 -8.70
N ASP A 607 4.40 56.01 -9.17
CA ASP A 607 5.76 56.55 -9.24
C ASP A 607 6.62 55.63 -10.12
N ILE A 608 7.28 56.26 -11.06
CA ILE A 608 8.19 55.76 -12.06
C ILE A 608 9.53 55.44 -11.38
N HIS A 609 10.10 54.25 -11.56
CA HIS A 609 11.47 53.98 -12.00
C HIS A 609 11.98 52.57 -11.67
N HIS A 610 12.67 52.03 -12.66
CA HIS A 610 13.64 50.95 -12.69
C HIS A 610 13.18 49.50 -12.80
N VAL A 611 13.20 49.07 -14.04
CA VAL A 611 13.45 47.70 -14.49
C VAL A 611 14.95 47.40 -14.38
N GLN A 612 15.33 46.39 -13.60
CA GLN A 612 16.44 45.45 -13.96
C GLN A 612 16.66 44.42 -12.84
N SER A 613 16.73 43.15 -13.24
CA SER A 613 17.47 42.07 -12.61
C SER A 613 16.88 41.41 -11.33
N ALA A 614 16.14 40.33 -11.51
CA ALA A 614 15.96 39.31 -10.49
C ALA A 614 15.93 37.90 -11.14
N GLU A 615 17.07 37.49 -11.63
CA GLU A 615 17.44 36.09 -11.75
C GLU A 615 18.57 35.82 -10.74
N LEU A 616 18.51 34.67 -10.06
CA LEU A 616 19.46 34.18 -9.05
C LEU A 616 19.22 34.68 -7.61
N GLN A 617 18.32 33.97 -6.88
CA GLN A 617 18.55 33.60 -5.48
C GLN A 617 17.41 32.69 -4.97
N ALA A 618 17.66 31.42 -4.96
CA ALA A 618 16.89 30.44 -4.22
C ALA A 618 17.83 29.34 -3.69
N VAL A 619 18.68 29.71 -2.76
CA VAL A 619 19.21 28.81 -1.70
C VAL A 619 19.60 29.72 -0.53
N SER A 620 18.80 29.81 0.51
CA SER A 620 19.26 30.23 1.82
C SER A 620 18.42 29.62 2.93
N LEU A 621 19.11 28.92 3.78
CA LEU A 621 18.68 28.29 5.03
C LEU A 621 17.94 29.28 5.94
N TYR A 622 16.88 28.78 6.55
CA TYR A 622 16.13 29.42 7.62
C TYR A 622 16.91 29.32 8.94
N ILE A 623 17.32 30.46 9.51
CA ILE A 623 17.79 30.62 10.89
C ILE A 623 16.86 31.61 11.56
N PRO A 624 16.24 31.32 12.74
CA PRO A 624 15.37 32.26 13.43
C PRO A 624 16.17 33.33 14.17
N PRO A 625 15.64 34.58 14.37
CA PRO A 625 16.35 35.68 14.99
C PRO A 625 16.36 35.54 16.51
N GLN A 626 17.55 35.81 17.12
CA GLN A 626 17.74 36.09 18.54
C GLN A 626 17.56 37.57 18.81
N HIS A 627 16.88 37.87 19.92
CA HIS A 627 16.65 39.19 20.44
C HIS A 627 17.95 39.80 20.96
N ASP A 628 18.22 41.04 20.57
CA ASP A 628 19.19 41.94 21.18
C ASP A 628 18.65 42.52 22.48
N ALA A 629 19.48 42.55 23.52
CA ALA A 629 19.35 43.44 24.64
C ALA A 629 20.73 44.02 25.01
N ASP A 630 20.85 45.31 24.80
CA ASP A 630 21.94 46.21 25.20
C ASP A 630 22.35 46.07 26.67
N THR A 631 23.63 46.13 27.00
CA THR A 631 24.27 47.21 27.79
C THR A 631 25.77 46.97 28.07
N ARG A 632 26.55 47.95 27.62
CA ARG A 632 27.77 48.55 28.20
C ARG A 632 28.72 47.78 29.13
N GLY A 633 30.02 47.82 28.77
CA GLY A 633 31.02 48.24 29.73
C GLY A 633 32.33 47.46 29.80
N ASN A 634 33.39 47.99 29.18
CA ASN A 634 34.79 48.01 29.61
C ASN A 634 35.64 46.73 29.76
N SER A 635 36.58 46.51 28.81
CA SER A 635 38.05 46.80 29.03
C SER A 635 38.90 45.79 29.81
N TRP A 636 40.06 45.46 29.16
CA TRP A 636 41.33 44.90 29.68
C TRP A 636 41.46 43.37 29.70
N ASP A 637 42.17 42.78 28.80
CA ASP A 637 43.64 42.61 28.60
C ASP A 637 44.16 41.21 28.97
N SER A 638 45.03 40.71 28.08
CA SER A 638 46.05 39.69 28.27
C SER A 638 45.73 38.19 28.19
N SER A 639 46.17 37.63 27.06
CA SER A 639 46.74 36.27 26.91
C SER A 639 47.98 36.06 27.80
N PRO A 640 48.67 34.90 27.87
CA PRO A 640 48.50 33.61 27.25
C PRO A 640 48.96 32.39 28.11
N MET A 641 49.06 31.23 27.44
CA MET A 641 50.01 30.14 27.72
C MET A 641 49.52 28.84 28.36
N LEU A 642 49.62 27.78 27.54
CA LEU A 642 50.36 26.51 27.72
C LEU A 642 50.00 25.52 28.85
N GLY A 643 49.94 24.28 28.42
CA GLY A 643 50.39 23.10 29.19
C GLY A 643 49.36 22.00 29.23
N ALA A 644 49.39 21.08 28.30
CA ALA A 644 50.13 19.82 28.33
C ALA A 644 49.67 18.81 29.39
N SER A 645 49.22 17.68 28.88
CA SER A 645 49.71 16.35 29.29
C SER A 645 48.95 15.51 30.30
N GLN A 646 48.61 14.34 29.78
CA GLN A 646 48.79 12.99 30.35
C GLN A 646 47.71 12.38 31.28
N ASN A 647 47.11 11.37 30.69
CA ASN A 647 47.29 9.94 31.06
C ASN A 647 46.64 9.39 32.33
N VAL A 648 46.14 8.25 32.12
CA VAL A 648 46.20 7.00 32.92
C VAL A 648 44.83 6.48 33.43
N ARG A 649 44.34 5.44 32.69
CA ARG A 649 44.12 4.03 33.05
C ARG A 649 43.19 3.65 34.22
N THR A 650 42.35 2.68 33.85
CA THR A 650 41.89 1.43 34.55
C THR A 650 40.90 1.59 35.70
N ASN A 651 39.75 1.00 35.55
CA ASN A 651 39.40 -0.40 35.73
C ASN A 651 38.17 -0.75 34.93
#